data_12d6f43d4bd3350730419aebc26acf49
#
_entry.id   12d6f43d4bd3350730419aebc26acf49
#
_cell.length_a   1.000
_cell.length_b   1.000
_cell.length_c   1.000
_cell.angle_alpha   90.00
_cell.angle_beta   90.00
_cell.angle_gamma   90.00
#
_symmetry.space_group_name_H-M   'P 1'
#
loop_
_entity.id
_entity.type
_entity.pdbx_description
1 polymer ?
#
loop_
_entity_poly.entity_id
_entity_poly.type
_entity_poly.pdbx_seq_one_letter_code
_entity_poly.pdbx_strand_id
1 'polypeptide(L)'
;MDYNFRDIEQKWQKRWVENKTYRVVEDKNKKKFYVLNMFPYPSGAGLHVGHPLGYIASDIYARYKRQQGFNVLNPMGYDAYGLPAEQYAIQTGQHPEKTTFENIDRYRSQLDKIGFSFDWEREVRTCDPIYYKWTQWAFQRMFKSYYSTSSHKAQPTIKLIEHFELMGTENCNALGTEELHFTAADWAGFSEKKKQEVLMNYRIAYLADTMVNWCPKLGTVLANDEVVDGVSVRGGYPVVQKKMRQWCLRVSAYAQRLLDGLDKIDWTDSLKETQRNWIGRSEGTEVEFNVADSDKHFTIFTTRADTMFGVTFMVLAPESDLVAELTTPKQKEEVEKYLDYVKKRTERDRQMDHKVTGVFSGSYAINPFTDEKIPIWIAEYVLAGYGTGAIMAVPAHDSRDYAFAKHFGLPIIPLIEGADVSEESYDAKEGIVCNSSSAKFSLNGLTVKEAIAATKKYVTEQGLGRVKVNYRLRDAIFSRQRYWGEPFPVYYKDDMPYMIPKECLPLELPEIDEYKPTETGEPPLGRAKMWAWDTEKNQVVSKDLIDHKTIFPLELNTMPGFAGSSAYYLRYMDPKNETALVSKDADEYWRNVDLYVGGTEHATGHLIYSRFWNKFLFDSGYSCEDEPFKKLVNQGMIQGRSNFVYRVEEGSEKGKFVSFGLKDQYTTTPIHVDVNIVSADILDIEAFKAWRPDYQNAEFILENGQYKCGWAIEKMSKSMFNVVNPDMIVEKYGADTLRLYEMFLGPVEQSKPWDTNGIDGCHRFLKKFWNLCSSACDCDAATDPTPENLKSVHKLIKKVSQDIEQFSYNTSISAFMICVNELSQQKCKNKEMLKTLVILIAPFAPHIAEELWEMMGEQGSVCDSQWPTWDEQYLVESQVKLGIAFNGKARFEMQFAADADNKTIEEAVLADERAQKYIDGKQIMKVIIVPKRMVNIVCK
;
A
#
# COMPACT_ATOMS: atom_id res chain seq x y z
N MET A 1 35.45 -15.99 -26.47
CA MET A 1 34.02 -16.28 -26.82
C MET A 1 33.24 -15.01 -26.71
N ASP A 2 32.39 -14.73 -27.73
CA ASP A 2 31.54 -13.55 -27.65
C ASP A 2 30.35 -13.78 -26.69
N TYR A 3 29.98 -12.73 -25.95
CA TYR A 3 28.85 -12.74 -25.09
C TYR A 3 27.56 -12.55 -25.92
N ASN A 4 26.92 -13.65 -26.31
CA ASN A 4 25.64 -13.64 -26.98
C ASN A 4 24.49 -13.81 -25.97
N PHE A 5 24.07 -12.72 -25.38
CA PHE A 5 23.03 -12.72 -24.34
C PHE A 5 21.68 -13.28 -24.85
N ARG A 6 21.31 -13.06 -26.12
CA ARG A 6 20.03 -13.55 -26.66
C ARG A 6 19.95 -15.05 -26.64
N ASP A 7 20.96 -15.74 -27.14
CA ASP A 7 20.98 -17.21 -27.14
C ASP A 7 21.09 -17.78 -25.73
N ILE A 8 21.91 -17.15 -24.88
CA ILE A 8 22.08 -17.54 -23.47
C ILE A 8 20.76 -17.44 -22.69
N GLU A 9 20.09 -16.31 -22.77
CA GLU A 9 18.83 -16.07 -22.07
C GLU A 9 17.73 -17.01 -22.54
N GLN A 10 17.57 -17.20 -23.83
CA GLN A 10 16.59 -18.13 -24.41
C GLN A 10 16.86 -19.58 -24.00
N LYS A 11 18.13 -20.02 -24.02
CA LYS A 11 18.55 -21.35 -23.58
C LYS A 11 18.15 -21.63 -22.13
N TRP A 12 18.48 -20.68 -21.23
CA TRP A 12 18.26 -20.92 -19.81
C TRP A 12 16.81 -20.75 -19.40
N GLN A 13 16.08 -19.81 -19.94
CA GLN A 13 14.63 -19.68 -19.72
C GLN A 13 13.90 -20.98 -20.09
N LYS A 14 14.24 -21.57 -21.25
CA LYS A 14 13.70 -22.86 -21.68
C LYS A 14 14.04 -23.99 -20.71
N ARG A 15 15.33 -24.09 -20.31
CA ARG A 15 15.79 -25.15 -19.38
C ARG A 15 15.15 -25.05 -18.01
N TRP A 16 14.98 -23.85 -17.46
CA TRP A 16 14.32 -23.66 -16.16
C TRP A 16 12.87 -24.15 -16.17
N VAL A 17 12.16 -23.93 -17.26
CA VAL A 17 10.79 -24.45 -17.43
C VAL A 17 10.78 -25.98 -17.57
N GLU A 18 11.62 -26.52 -18.45
CA GLU A 18 11.68 -27.97 -18.71
C GLU A 18 12.10 -28.78 -17.47
N ASN A 19 13.07 -28.26 -16.72
CA ASN A 19 13.58 -28.90 -15.52
C ASN A 19 12.77 -28.59 -14.26
N LYS A 20 11.76 -27.69 -14.36
CA LYS A 20 11.00 -27.19 -13.20
C LYS A 20 11.90 -26.70 -12.07
N THR A 21 12.95 -25.96 -12.44
CA THR A 21 14.07 -25.56 -11.54
C THR A 21 13.60 -24.85 -10.29
N TYR A 22 12.55 -24.05 -10.38
CA TYR A 22 12.04 -23.23 -9.28
C TYR A 22 10.82 -23.83 -8.56
N ARG A 23 10.42 -25.04 -8.95
CA ARG A 23 9.37 -25.77 -8.23
C ARG A 23 9.82 -26.04 -6.80
N VAL A 24 8.93 -25.77 -5.84
CA VAL A 24 9.19 -26.02 -4.43
C VAL A 24 8.11 -26.94 -3.84
N VAL A 25 8.55 -27.81 -2.95
CA VAL A 25 7.68 -28.66 -2.14
C VAL A 25 8.08 -28.51 -0.68
N GLU A 26 7.16 -28.81 0.22
CA GLU A 26 7.41 -28.81 1.66
C GLU A 26 8.47 -29.86 2.01
N ASP A 27 9.59 -29.41 2.58
CA ASP A 27 10.69 -30.26 3.05
C ASP A 27 11.01 -29.95 4.51
N LYS A 28 10.59 -30.79 5.42
CA LYS A 28 10.76 -30.63 6.87
C LYS A 28 12.24 -30.62 7.32
N ASN A 29 13.15 -31.06 6.45
CA ASN A 29 14.60 -31.04 6.73
C ASN A 29 15.26 -29.70 6.40
N LYS A 30 14.55 -28.83 5.70
CA LYS A 30 15.04 -27.49 5.32
C LYS A 30 14.25 -26.40 6.03
N LYS A 31 14.94 -25.37 6.43
CA LYS A 31 14.28 -24.13 6.88
C LYS A 31 13.57 -23.48 5.69
N LYS A 32 12.33 -23.09 5.90
CA LYS A 32 11.55 -22.41 4.87
C LYS A 32 11.94 -20.93 4.78
N PHE A 33 11.78 -20.36 3.60
CA PHE A 33 11.76 -18.92 3.39
C PHE A 33 10.70 -18.57 2.35
N TYR A 34 9.72 -17.75 2.75
CA TYR A 34 8.62 -17.35 1.89
C TYR A 34 8.81 -15.90 1.43
N VAL A 35 9.13 -15.72 0.16
CA VAL A 35 9.23 -14.42 -0.52
C VAL A 35 7.97 -14.18 -1.33
N LEU A 36 7.33 -13.04 -1.16
CA LEU A 36 6.11 -12.71 -1.87
C LEU A 36 6.19 -11.29 -2.43
N ASN A 37 5.76 -11.13 -3.68
CA ASN A 37 5.49 -9.84 -4.29
C ASN A 37 3.98 -9.57 -4.27
N MET A 38 3.61 -8.31 -4.18
CA MET A 38 2.24 -7.91 -4.52
C MET A 38 2.02 -8.23 -5.99
N PHE A 39 1.10 -9.15 -6.26
CA PHE A 39 0.88 -9.65 -7.62
C PHE A 39 0.23 -8.57 -8.51
N PRO A 40 0.53 -8.59 -9.82
CA PRO A 40 0.07 -7.55 -10.71
C PRO A 40 -1.41 -7.70 -11.07
N TYR A 41 -2.04 -6.56 -11.37
CA TYR A 41 -3.30 -6.52 -12.10
C TYR A 41 -3.01 -6.50 -13.61
N PRO A 42 -3.44 -7.52 -14.40
CA PRO A 42 -3.07 -7.64 -15.80
C PRO A 42 -3.83 -6.62 -16.67
N SER A 43 -3.18 -5.53 -17.02
CA SER A 43 -3.71 -4.50 -17.89
C SER A 43 -3.28 -4.69 -19.36
N GLY A 44 -4.08 -4.21 -20.32
CA GLY A 44 -3.84 -4.43 -21.76
C GLY A 44 -2.54 -3.89 -22.33
N ALA A 45 -1.84 -2.99 -21.62
CA ALA A 45 -0.54 -2.49 -22.06
C ALA A 45 0.63 -3.40 -21.76
N GLY A 46 0.46 -4.41 -20.91
CA GLY A 46 1.56 -5.15 -20.32
C GLY A 46 2.32 -4.34 -19.28
N LEU A 47 3.50 -4.83 -18.92
CA LEU A 47 4.40 -4.21 -17.96
C LEU A 47 5.13 -3.01 -18.61
N HIS A 48 5.41 -1.98 -17.81
CA HIS A 48 6.46 -1.00 -18.09
C HIS A 48 7.68 -1.25 -17.19
N VAL A 49 8.81 -0.62 -17.46
CA VAL A 49 10.08 -0.84 -16.73
C VAL A 49 10.00 -0.54 -15.23
N GLY A 50 8.97 0.17 -14.76
CA GLY A 50 8.77 0.41 -13.34
C GLY A 50 8.18 -0.78 -12.55
N HIS A 51 7.48 -1.69 -13.21
CA HIS A 51 6.89 -2.85 -12.55
C HIS A 51 7.93 -3.87 -12.06
N PRO A 52 8.98 -4.22 -12.83
CA PRO A 52 9.93 -5.23 -12.42
C PRO A 52 10.81 -4.84 -11.24
N LEU A 53 10.89 -3.57 -10.87
CA LEU A 53 11.78 -3.09 -9.80
C LEU A 53 11.64 -3.91 -8.51
N GLY A 54 10.41 -4.03 -7.99
CA GLY A 54 10.13 -4.82 -6.80
C GLY A 54 10.35 -6.31 -7.01
N TYR A 55 9.99 -6.82 -8.17
CA TYR A 55 10.14 -8.23 -8.51
C TYR A 55 11.61 -8.64 -8.65
N ILE A 56 12.44 -7.79 -9.23
CA ILE A 56 13.90 -8.03 -9.32
C ILE A 56 14.51 -8.00 -7.91
N ALA A 57 14.15 -7.01 -7.10
CA ALA A 57 14.66 -6.88 -5.74
C ALA A 57 14.34 -8.11 -4.88
N SER A 58 13.11 -8.60 -4.94
CA SER A 58 12.70 -9.81 -4.22
C SER A 58 13.30 -11.09 -4.79
N ASP A 59 13.47 -11.17 -6.11
CA ASP A 59 14.07 -12.33 -6.78
C ASP A 59 15.56 -12.49 -6.43
N ILE A 60 16.28 -11.40 -6.34
CA ILE A 60 17.68 -11.40 -5.84
C ILE A 60 17.72 -12.01 -4.43
N TYR A 61 16.83 -11.56 -3.55
CA TYR A 61 16.78 -12.05 -2.19
C TYR A 61 16.37 -13.53 -2.12
N ALA A 62 15.38 -13.94 -2.92
CA ALA A 62 14.93 -15.33 -3.03
C ALA A 62 16.06 -16.26 -3.48
N ARG A 63 16.81 -15.88 -4.52
CA ARG A 63 17.96 -16.65 -5.02
C ARG A 63 19.09 -16.73 -3.99
N TYR A 64 19.38 -15.63 -3.32
CA TYR A 64 20.34 -15.57 -2.23
C TYR A 64 19.97 -16.52 -1.07
N LYS A 65 18.73 -16.53 -0.63
CA LYS A 65 18.25 -17.44 0.42
C LYS A 65 18.31 -18.91 -0.01
N ARG A 66 18.01 -19.19 -1.26
CA ARG A 66 18.17 -20.55 -1.81
C ARG A 66 19.62 -21.01 -1.76
N GLN A 67 20.56 -20.16 -2.15
CA GLN A 67 22.00 -20.45 -2.04
C GLN A 67 22.51 -20.55 -0.60
N GLN A 68 21.77 -20.01 0.37
CA GLN A 68 22.00 -20.25 1.79
C GLN A 68 21.41 -21.55 2.32
N GLY A 69 20.78 -22.36 1.47
CA GLY A 69 20.22 -23.66 1.82
C GLY A 69 18.77 -23.62 2.32
N PHE A 70 18.08 -22.48 2.25
CA PHE A 70 16.66 -22.41 2.55
C PHE A 70 15.81 -23.10 1.48
N ASN A 71 14.68 -23.61 1.90
CA ASN A 71 13.60 -24.02 1.00
C ASN A 71 12.74 -22.78 0.70
N VAL A 72 12.86 -22.21 -0.50
CA VAL A 72 12.30 -20.91 -0.85
C VAL A 72 11.00 -21.06 -1.63
N LEU A 73 9.92 -20.51 -1.10
CA LEU A 73 8.66 -20.30 -1.82
C LEU A 73 8.67 -18.89 -2.41
N ASN A 74 8.67 -18.80 -3.74
CA ASN A 74 8.59 -17.54 -4.49
C ASN A 74 7.52 -17.67 -5.59
N PRO A 75 6.24 -17.52 -5.24
CA PRO A 75 5.13 -17.71 -6.17
C PRO A 75 4.81 -16.42 -6.92
N MET A 76 4.06 -16.55 -8.01
CA MET A 76 3.50 -15.44 -8.75
C MET A 76 2.12 -15.83 -9.30
N GLY A 77 1.27 -14.84 -9.47
CA GLY A 77 -0.07 -14.96 -10.03
C GLY A 77 -0.63 -13.59 -10.41
N TYR A 78 -1.96 -13.50 -10.51
CA TYR A 78 -2.61 -12.30 -11.04
C TYR A 78 -3.86 -11.94 -10.24
N ASP A 79 -3.94 -10.67 -9.89
CA ASP A 79 -5.18 -10.05 -9.41
C ASP A 79 -6.04 -9.70 -10.64
N ALA A 80 -7.01 -10.54 -10.94
CA ALA A 80 -7.63 -10.58 -12.26
C ALA A 80 -9.08 -10.11 -12.29
N TYR A 81 -9.68 -9.79 -11.14
CA TYR A 81 -10.99 -9.15 -11.07
C TYR A 81 -10.89 -7.63 -10.93
N GLY A 82 -11.91 -6.93 -11.36
CA GLY A 82 -12.05 -5.50 -11.11
C GLY A 82 -12.47 -4.66 -12.30
N LEU A 83 -12.56 -3.37 -12.04
CA LEU A 83 -13.11 -2.36 -12.92
C LEU A 83 -12.43 -2.23 -14.31
N PRO A 84 -11.11 -2.40 -14.45
CA PRO A 84 -10.45 -2.20 -15.75
C PRO A 84 -10.95 -3.10 -16.87
N ALA A 85 -11.09 -4.39 -16.61
CA ALA A 85 -11.57 -5.36 -17.59
C ALA A 85 -13.05 -5.15 -17.91
N GLU A 86 -13.85 -4.79 -16.90
CA GLU A 86 -15.26 -4.50 -17.08
C GLU A 86 -15.51 -3.24 -17.91
N GLN A 87 -14.76 -2.17 -17.67
CA GLN A 87 -14.84 -0.94 -18.47
C GLN A 87 -14.53 -1.20 -19.96
N TYR A 88 -13.53 -2.02 -20.24
CA TYR A 88 -13.21 -2.45 -21.58
C TYR A 88 -14.33 -3.30 -22.20
N ALA A 89 -14.93 -4.20 -21.42
CA ALA A 89 -16.06 -5.01 -21.83
C ALA A 89 -17.30 -4.16 -22.17
N ILE A 90 -17.59 -3.13 -21.36
CA ILE A 90 -18.69 -2.16 -21.62
C ILE A 90 -18.45 -1.43 -22.94
N GLN A 91 -17.22 -1.03 -23.25
CA GLN A 91 -16.88 -0.30 -24.46
C GLN A 91 -16.92 -1.16 -25.72
N THR A 92 -16.52 -2.43 -25.62
CA THR A 92 -16.31 -3.32 -26.78
C THR A 92 -17.37 -4.39 -26.95
N GLY A 93 -18.19 -4.65 -25.91
CA GLY A 93 -19.12 -5.79 -25.87
C GLY A 93 -18.43 -7.15 -25.70
N GLN A 94 -17.09 -7.17 -25.54
CA GLN A 94 -16.32 -8.40 -25.35
C GLN A 94 -16.39 -8.87 -23.89
N HIS A 95 -16.52 -10.19 -23.68
CA HIS A 95 -16.52 -10.76 -22.32
C HIS A 95 -15.22 -10.41 -21.57
N PRO A 96 -15.29 -9.92 -20.30
CA PRO A 96 -14.12 -9.50 -19.54
C PRO A 96 -13.06 -10.59 -19.36
N GLU A 97 -13.49 -11.84 -19.27
CA GLU A 97 -12.59 -13.01 -19.11
C GLU A 97 -11.59 -13.11 -20.26
N LYS A 98 -12.05 -12.99 -21.50
CA LYS A 98 -11.20 -13.09 -22.67
C LYS A 98 -10.06 -12.07 -22.64
N THR A 99 -10.41 -10.80 -22.43
CA THR A 99 -9.41 -9.73 -22.30
C THR A 99 -8.46 -9.96 -21.14
N THR A 100 -8.99 -10.43 -20.02
CA THR A 100 -8.19 -10.72 -18.82
C THR A 100 -7.16 -11.80 -19.10
N PHE A 101 -7.54 -12.91 -19.75
CA PHE A 101 -6.60 -13.99 -20.06
C PHE A 101 -5.57 -13.60 -21.11
N GLU A 102 -5.94 -12.85 -22.15
CA GLU A 102 -5.00 -12.29 -23.12
C GLU A 102 -3.95 -11.38 -22.44
N ASN A 103 -4.39 -10.58 -21.47
CA ASN A 103 -3.49 -9.74 -20.69
C ASN A 103 -2.59 -10.56 -19.77
N ILE A 104 -3.09 -11.60 -19.15
CA ILE A 104 -2.32 -12.54 -18.31
C ILE A 104 -1.22 -13.19 -19.16
N ASP A 105 -1.54 -13.69 -20.34
CA ASP A 105 -0.56 -14.30 -21.25
C ASP A 105 0.55 -13.33 -21.63
N ARG A 106 0.20 -12.09 -21.88
CA ARG A 106 1.18 -11.03 -22.16
C ARG A 106 2.09 -10.76 -20.97
N TYR A 107 1.52 -10.58 -19.77
CA TYR A 107 2.30 -10.39 -18.54
C TYR A 107 3.21 -11.58 -18.28
N ARG A 108 2.71 -12.80 -18.43
CA ARG A 108 3.49 -14.02 -18.28
C ARG A 108 4.69 -14.04 -19.23
N SER A 109 4.46 -13.74 -20.50
CA SER A 109 5.54 -13.68 -21.49
C SER A 109 6.63 -12.66 -21.13
N GLN A 110 6.23 -11.48 -20.64
CA GLN A 110 7.18 -10.46 -20.20
C GLN A 110 7.96 -10.86 -18.95
N LEU A 111 7.30 -11.46 -17.97
CA LEU A 111 7.95 -11.96 -16.75
C LEU A 111 8.93 -13.10 -17.03
N ASP A 112 8.56 -14.04 -17.92
CA ASP A 112 9.43 -15.14 -18.32
C ASP A 112 10.72 -14.63 -18.99
N LYS A 113 10.64 -13.60 -19.81
CA LYS A 113 11.81 -12.98 -20.47
C LYS A 113 12.78 -12.33 -19.49
N ILE A 114 12.29 -11.82 -18.35
CA ILE A 114 13.16 -11.20 -17.33
C ILE A 114 13.88 -12.24 -16.48
N GLY A 115 13.39 -13.48 -16.47
CA GLY A 115 14.08 -14.63 -15.86
C GLY A 115 13.95 -14.70 -14.34
N PHE A 116 12.75 -14.53 -13.81
CA PHE A 116 12.47 -14.68 -12.39
C PHE A 116 12.47 -16.14 -11.92
N SER A 117 12.78 -16.36 -10.64
CA SER A 117 12.73 -17.67 -9.99
C SER A 117 11.36 -18.01 -9.44
N PHE A 118 10.29 -17.69 -10.17
CA PHE A 118 8.92 -17.97 -9.73
C PHE A 118 8.56 -19.44 -9.89
N ASP A 119 7.88 -19.98 -8.88
CA ASP A 119 7.24 -21.31 -8.98
C ASP A 119 5.85 -21.17 -9.62
N TRP A 120 5.81 -21.26 -10.95
CA TRP A 120 4.59 -21.12 -11.72
C TRP A 120 3.58 -22.28 -11.54
N GLU A 121 3.98 -23.38 -10.94
CA GLU A 121 3.02 -24.43 -10.59
C GLU A 121 2.08 -24.02 -9.45
N ARG A 122 2.44 -22.97 -8.75
CA ARG A 122 1.63 -22.33 -7.69
C ARG A 122 0.92 -21.05 -8.14
N GLU A 123 0.86 -20.80 -9.44
CA GLU A 123 0.11 -19.67 -9.99
C GLU A 123 -1.33 -19.64 -9.52
N VAL A 124 -1.82 -18.49 -9.11
CA VAL A 124 -3.23 -18.24 -8.81
C VAL A 124 -3.74 -17.07 -9.65
N ARG A 125 -5.02 -17.11 -9.98
CA ARG A 125 -5.75 -16.04 -10.65
C ARG A 125 -7.03 -15.80 -9.87
N THR A 126 -7.23 -14.59 -9.38
CA THR A 126 -8.38 -14.31 -8.51
C THR A 126 -9.73 -14.50 -9.18
N CYS A 127 -9.77 -14.49 -10.54
CA CYS A 127 -10.96 -14.74 -11.34
C CYS A 127 -11.25 -16.22 -11.61
N ASP A 128 -10.36 -17.12 -11.24
CA ASP A 128 -10.60 -18.56 -11.44
C ASP A 128 -11.56 -19.10 -10.37
N PRO A 129 -12.60 -19.89 -10.74
CA PRO A 129 -13.55 -20.48 -9.80
C PRO A 129 -12.90 -21.30 -8.68
N ILE A 130 -11.83 -22.03 -8.98
CA ILE A 130 -11.06 -22.81 -7.99
C ILE A 130 -10.39 -21.90 -6.94
N TYR A 131 -10.08 -20.65 -7.31
CA TYR A 131 -9.52 -19.66 -6.40
C TYR A 131 -10.63 -18.95 -5.60
N TYR A 132 -11.60 -18.30 -6.26
CA TYR A 132 -12.58 -17.48 -5.56
C TYR A 132 -13.62 -18.28 -4.76
N LYS A 133 -13.72 -19.59 -4.98
CA LYS A 133 -14.40 -20.51 -4.06
C LYS A 133 -14.04 -20.24 -2.61
N TRP A 134 -12.74 -20.00 -2.35
CA TRP A 134 -12.23 -19.77 -1.00
C TRP A 134 -12.48 -18.35 -0.50
N THR A 135 -12.58 -17.38 -1.37
CA THR A 135 -13.06 -16.03 -1.03
C THR A 135 -14.53 -16.08 -0.61
N GLN A 136 -15.36 -16.79 -1.35
CA GLN A 136 -16.77 -17.03 -1.02
C GLN A 136 -16.93 -17.80 0.30
N TRP A 137 -16.13 -18.84 0.51
CA TRP A 137 -16.11 -19.59 1.75
C TRP A 137 -15.73 -18.71 2.95
N ALA A 138 -14.71 -17.87 2.84
CA ALA A 138 -14.30 -16.97 3.90
C ALA A 138 -15.41 -15.96 4.25
N PHE A 139 -16.08 -15.42 3.23
CA PHE A 139 -17.25 -14.56 3.43
C PHE A 139 -18.36 -15.28 4.20
N GLN A 140 -18.69 -16.53 3.85
CA GLN A 140 -19.67 -17.34 4.59
C GLN A 140 -19.26 -17.54 6.05
N ARG A 141 -17.98 -17.74 6.32
CA ARG A 141 -17.46 -17.88 7.69
C ARG A 141 -17.58 -16.57 8.46
N MET A 142 -17.27 -15.44 7.85
CA MET A 142 -17.46 -14.11 8.46
C MET A 142 -18.94 -13.82 8.75
N PHE A 143 -19.85 -14.19 7.86
CA PHE A 143 -21.28 -14.09 8.08
C PHE A 143 -21.78 -14.94 9.25
N LYS A 144 -21.18 -16.11 9.45
CA LYS A 144 -21.50 -17.05 10.55
C LYS A 144 -20.69 -16.78 11.82
N SER A 145 -20.08 -15.59 11.94
CA SER A 145 -19.22 -15.22 13.08
C SER A 145 -19.60 -13.86 13.64
N TYR A 146 -19.34 -13.67 14.92
CA TYR A 146 -19.38 -12.40 15.62
C TYR A 146 -18.06 -12.15 16.35
N TYR A 147 -17.79 -10.92 16.74
CA TYR A 147 -16.59 -10.59 17.52
C TYR A 147 -16.91 -10.55 19.01
N SER A 148 -16.27 -11.40 19.79
CA SER A 148 -16.41 -11.44 21.25
C SER A 148 -15.47 -10.44 21.90
N THR A 149 -16.03 -9.52 22.69
CA THR A 149 -15.27 -8.49 23.44
C THR A 149 -14.53 -9.06 24.63
N SER A 150 -14.99 -10.19 25.20
CA SER A 150 -14.33 -10.86 26.32
C SER A 150 -13.14 -11.71 25.91
N SER A 151 -13.24 -12.44 24.79
CA SER A 151 -12.13 -13.26 24.27
C SER A 151 -11.26 -12.53 23.25
N HIS A 152 -11.65 -11.33 22.82
CA HIS A 152 -10.98 -10.51 21.80
C HIS A 152 -10.71 -11.27 20.49
N LYS A 153 -11.68 -12.06 20.03
CA LYS A 153 -11.60 -12.83 18.80
C LYS A 153 -12.98 -13.13 18.21
N ALA A 154 -12.96 -13.53 16.94
CA ALA A 154 -14.17 -14.04 16.30
C ALA A 154 -14.64 -15.34 16.94
N GLN A 155 -15.95 -15.49 17.06
CA GLN A 155 -16.64 -16.68 17.57
C GLN A 155 -17.81 -17.04 16.63
N PRO A 156 -18.19 -18.32 16.52
CA PRO A 156 -19.36 -18.72 15.76
C PRO A 156 -20.66 -18.11 16.32
N THR A 157 -21.55 -17.62 15.45
CA THR A 157 -22.83 -17.03 15.84
C THR A 157 -23.74 -17.98 16.61
N ILE A 158 -23.55 -19.29 16.49
CA ILE A 158 -24.32 -20.27 17.27
C ILE A 158 -24.16 -20.04 18.78
N LYS A 159 -22.98 -19.67 19.26
CA LYS A 159 -22.73 -19.36 20.66
C LYS A 159 -23.50 -18.12 21.13
N LEU A 160 -23.68 -17.15 20.22
CA LEU A 160 -24.45 -15.95 20.50
C LEU A 160 -25.95 -16.27 20.56
N ILE A 161 -26.44 -17.14 19.67
CA ILE A 161 -27.82 -17.63 19.70
C ILE A 161 -28.11 -18.36 20.99
N GLU A 162 -27.24 -19.28 21.42
CA GLU A 162 -27.36 -19.98 22.72
C GLU A 162 -27.40 -18.99 23.90
N HIS A 163 -26.60 -17.94 23.86
CA HIS A 163 -26.62 -16.89 24.86
C HIS A 163 -27.96 -16.14 24.89
N PHE A 164 -28.49 -15.77 23.73
CA PHE A 164 -29.80 -15.07 23.60
C PHE A 164 -30.97 -15.94 24.07
N GLU A 165 -30.90 -17.24 23.83
CA GLU A 165 -31.89 -18.19 24.30
C GLU A 165 -31.93 -18.28 25.83
N LEU A 166 -30.81 -18.11 26.51
CA LEU A 166 -30.68 -18.23 27.95
C LEU A 166 -30.85 -16.90 28.68
N MET A 167 -30.32 -15.80 28.13
CA MET A 167 -30.14 -14.55 28.88
C MET A 167 -30.60 -13.30 28.08
N GLY A 168 -31.02 -13.44 26.83
CA GLY A 168 -31.23 -12.28 25.98
C GLY A 168 -29.92 -11.49 25.78
N THR A 169 -29.96 -10.18 25.93
CA THR A 169 -28.77 -9.31 25.82
C THR A 169 -28.05 -9.08 27.16
N GLU A 170 -28.54 -9.65 28.26
CA GLU A 170 -27.91 -9.51 29.56
C GLU A 170 -26.49 -10.16 29.53
N ASN A 171 -25.48 -9.42 29.97
CA ASN A 171 -24.07 -9.85 29.94
C ASN A 171 -23.55 -10.30 28.57
N CYS A 172 -24.12 -9.77 27.50
CA CYS A 172 -23.68 -10.09 26.13
C CYS A 172 -22.33 -9.45 25.83
N ASN A 173 -21.33 -10.26 25.50
CA ASN A 173 -19.97 -9.85 25.17
C ASN A 173 -19.74 -9.83 23.64
N ALA A 174 -20.73 -9.46 22.87
CA ALA A 174 -20.65 -9.35 21.41
C ALA A 174 -20.58 -7.89 20.97
N LEU A 175 -19.66 -7.58 20.09
CA LEU A 175 -19.58 -6.27 19.46
C LEU A 175 -20.67 -6.14 18.39
N GLY A 176 -21.55 -5.16 18.57
CA GLY A 176 -22.63 -4.85 17.64
C GLY A 176 -22.48 -3.47 17.00
N THR A 177 -23.28 -3.21 15.98
CA THR A 177 -23.41 -1.87 15.37
C THR A 177 -24.18 -0.94 16.29
N GLU A 178 -25.25 -1.47 16.89
CA GLU A 178 -26.13 -0.78 17.84
C GLU A 178 -26.20 -1.57 19.15
N GLU A 179 -26.47 -0.87 20.23
CA GLU A 179 -26.74 -1.48 21.52
C GLU A 179 -28.20 -1.93 21.57
N LEU A 180 -28.41 -3.24 21.63
CA LEU A 180 -29.76 -3.85 21.67
C LEU A 180 -30.08 -4.33 23.09
N HIS A 181 -31.36 -4.24 23.47
CA HIS A 181 -31.89 -4.70 24.76
C HIS A 181 -33.11 -5.56 24.54
N PHE A 182 -33.04 -6.84 24.89
CA PHE A 182 -34.14 -7.78 24.88
C PHE A 182 -33.85 -8.93 25.83
N THR A 183 -34.95 -9.54 26.35
CA THR A 183 -34.86 -10.72 27.25
C THR A 183 -34.82 -12.04 26.46
N ALA A 184 -34.54 -13.13 27.14
CA ALA A 184 -34.66 -14.47 26.58
C ALA A 184 -36.10 -14.80 26.10
N ALA A 185 -37.09 -14.28 26.81
CA ALA A 185 -38.51 -14.45 26.41
C ALA A 185 -38.82 -13.66 25.14
N ASP A 186 -38.29 -12.45 24.99
CA ASP A 186 -38.44 -11.67 23.77
C ASP A 186 -37.79 -12.38 22.59
N TRP A 187 -36.56 -12.91 22.76
CA TRP A 187 -35.89 -13.70 21.74
C TRP A 187 -36.68 -14.91 21.29
N ALA A 188 -37.26 -15.65 22.24
CA ALA A 188 -38.09 -16.80 21.93
C ALA A 188 -39.39 -16.41 21.15
N GLY A 189 -39.89 -15.20 21.39
CA GLY A 189 -41.07 -14.65 20.70
C GLY A 189 -40.77 -14.00 19.34
N PHE A 190 -39.52 -13.74 19.00
CA PHE A 190 -39.14 -13.13 17.73
C PHE A 190 -39.45 -14.06 16.56
N SER A 191 -39.96 -13.48 15.45
CA SER A 191 -40.01 -14.18 14.17
C SER A 191 -38.61 -14.52 13.66
N GLU A 192 -38.49 -15.49 12.74
CA GLU A 192 -37.21 -15.82 12.12
C GLU A 192 -36.56 -14.58 11.47
N LYS A 193 -37.33 -13.79 10.75
CA LYS A 193 -36.85 -12.51 10.18
C LYS A 193 -36.26 -11.60 11.26
N LYS A 194 -36.95 -11.41 12.38
CA LYS A 194 -36.48 -10.56 13.47
C LYS A 194 -35.22 -11.10 14.12
N LYS A 195 -35.09 -12.42 14.27
CA LYS A 195 -33.85 -13.07 14.76
C LYS A 195 -32.70 -12.81 13.81
N GLN A 196 -32.91 -12.91 12.50
CA GLN A 196 -31.86 -12.61 11.51
C GLN A 196 -31.46 -11.11 11.52
N GLU A 197 -32.39 -10.20 11.69
CA GLU A 197 -32.12 -8.76 11.86
C GLU A 197 -31.25 -8.50 13.11
N VAL A 198 -31.58 -9.13 14.23
CA VAL A 198 -30.79 -9.03 15.47
C VAL A 198 -29.37 -9.57 15.26
N LEU A 199 -29.24 -10.77 14.67
CA LEU A 199 -27.93 -11.37 14.40
C LEU A 199 -27.11 -10.50 13.45
N MET A 200 -27.72 -9.84 12.47
CA MET A 200 -27.06 -8.95 11.54
C MET A 200 -26.32 -7.81 12.26
N ASN A 201 -26.85 -7.35 13.38
CA ASN A 201 -26.21 -6.34 14.23
C ASN A 201 -24.81 -6.76 14.76
N TYR A 202 -24.56 -8.07 14.87
CA TYR A 202 -23.34 -8.61 15.49
C TYR A 202 -22.40 -9.31 14.50
N ARG A 203 -22.85 -9.70 13.31
CA ARG A 203 -22.07 -10.45 12.33
C ARG A 203 -20.85 -9.68 11.87
N ILE A 204 -19.77 -10.38 11.58
CA ILE A 204 -18.54 -9.79 11.01
C ILE A 204 -18.77 -9.38 9.55
N ALA A 205 -19.47 -10.19 8.75
CA ALA A 205 -20.01 -9.78 7.45
C ALA A 205 -21.51 -9.50 7.60
N TYR A 206 -21.95 -8.30 7.30
CA TYR A 206 -23.33 -7.87 7.53
C TYR A 206 -23.83 -6.92 6.45
N LEU A 207 -25.17 -6.84 6.29
CA LEU A 207 -25.84 -5.87 5.44
C LEU A 207 -26.23 -4.64 6.26
N ALA A 208 -25.96 -3.46 5.72
CA ALA A 208 -26.38 -2.19 6.31
C ALA A 208 -26.67 -1.14 5.25
N ASP A 209 -27.56 -0.22 5.58
CA ASP A 209 -27.74 1.02 4.84
C ASP A 209 -26.68 2.01 5.32
N THR A 210 -25.70 2.30 4.47
CA THR A 210 -24.55 3.12 4.83
C THR A 210 -24.22 4.13 3.74
N MET A 211 -23.52 5.19 4.14
CA MET A 211 -22.98 6.18 3.21
C MET A 211 -21.80 5.58 2.45
N VAL A 212 -21.85 5.67 1.13
CA VAL A 212 -20.85 5.10 0.23
C VAL A 212 -20.32 6.14 -0.76
N ASN A 213 -19.11 5.91 -1.24
CA ASN A 213 -18.52 6.68 -2.33
C ASN A 213 -19.11 6.19 -3.68
N TRP A 214 -20.18 6.81 -4.12
CA TRP A 214 -20.82 6.47 -5.39
C TRP A 214 -20.23 7.27 -6.54
N CYS A 215 -19.79 6.58 -7.59
CA CYS A 215 -19.36 7.21 -8.83
C CYS A 215 -20.42 6.99 -9.93
N PRO A 216 -21.25 8.02 -10.27
CA PRO A 216 -22.31 7.87 -11.28
C PRO A 216 -21.78 7.48 -12.65
N LYS A 217 -20.61 8.00 -13.03
CA LYS A 217 -19.99 7.74 -14.35
C LYS A 217 -19.50 6.30 -14.50
N LEU A 218 -18.99 5.71 -13.41
CA LEU A 218 -18.56 4.31 -13.35
C LEU A 218 -19.70 3.35 -12.99
N GLY A 219 -20.83 3.88 -12.49
CA GLY A 219 -21.99 3.08 -12.09
C GLY A 219 -21.75 2.15 -10.91
N THR A 220 -20.80 2.50 -10.01
CA THR A 220 -20.41 1.62 -8.91
C THR A 220 -19.96 2.40 -7.68
N VAL A 221 -19.97 1.71 -6.53
CA VAL A 221 -19.35 2.16 -5.28
C VAL A 221 -17.84 1.97 -5.36
N LEU A 222 -17.09 2.92 -4.82
CA LEU A 222 -15.64 2.91 -4.73
C LEU A 222 -15.19 2.81 -3.27
N ALA A 223 -14.09 2.09 -3.02
CA ALA A 223 -13.43 2.09 -1.72
C ALA A 223 -12.79 3.46 -1.42
N ASN A 224 -12.45 3.72 -0.16
CA ASN A 224 -11.85 5.00 0.22
C ASN A 224 -10.49 5.25 -0.45
N ASP A 225 -9.72 4.21 -0.68
CA ASP A 225 -8.44 4.24 -1.39
C ASP A 225 -8.58 4.39 -2.92
N GLU A 226 -9.77 4.16 -3.47
CA GLU A 226 -10.10 4.40 -4.87
C GLU A 226 -10.58 5.84 -5.15
N VAL A 227 -10.63 6.70 -4.13
CA VAL A 227 -11.07 8.10 -4.24
C VAL A 227 -9.99 9.03 -3.72
N VAL A 228 -9.56 9.96 -4.58
CA VAL A 228 -8.59 11.01 -4.22
C VAL A 228 -9.20 12.34 -4.63
N ASP A 229 -9.21 13.27 -3.70
CA ASP A 229 -9.68 14.63 -3.97
C ASP A 229 -11.12 14.72 -4.52
N GLY A 230 -12.03 13.83 -4.05
CA GLY A 230 -13.44 13.81 -4.46
C GLY A 230 -13.68 13.26 -5.87
N VAL A 231 -12.64 12.70 -6.50
CA VAL A 231 -12.75 12.05 -7.80
C VAL A 231 -12.20 10.63 -7.75
N SER A 232 -12.67 9.77 -8.65
CA SER A 232 -12.15 8.42 -8.77
C SER A 232 -10.68 8.44 -9.22
N VAL A 233 -9.81 7.65 -8.58
CA VAL A 233 -8.41 7.47 -9.00
C VAL A 233 -8.35 7.04 -10.47
N ARG A 234 -9.33 6.25 -10.89
CA ARG A 234 -9.47 5.84 -12.27
C ARG A 234 -10.46 6.72 -13.01
N GLY A 235 -9.97 7.43 -14.01
CA GLY A 235 -10.77 8.26 -14.91
C GLY A 235 -11.05 9.66 -14.39
N GLY A 236 -10.73 9.98 -13.14
CA GLY A 236 -10.91 11.34 -12.57
C GLY A 236 -12.37 11.78 -12.51
N TYR A 237 -13.32 10.85 -12.37
CA TYR A 237 -14.75 11.16 -12.36
C TYR A 237 -15.24 11.60 -10.98
N PRO A 238 -16.16 12.57 -10.91
CA PRO A 238 -16.74 13.01 -9.64
C PRO A 238 -17.38 11.85 -8.86
N VAL A 239 -17.13 11.82 -7.57
CA VAL A 239 -17.67 10.87 -6.61
C VAL A 239 -18.58 11.61 -5.64
N VAL A 240 -19.75 11.04 -5.35
CA VAL A 240 -20.73 11.62 -4.44
C VAL A 240 -21.03 10.67 -3.28
N GLN A 241 -21.37 11.23 -2.13
CA GLN A 241 -21.83 10.44 -1.00
C GLN A 241 -23.30 10.03 -1.22
N LYS A 242 -23.61 8.75 -1.09
CA LYS A 242 -24.96 8.20 -1.28
C LYS A 242 -25.25 7.13 -0.23
N LYS A 243 -26.44 7.16 0.38
CA LYS A 243 -26.89 6.10 1.29
C LYS A 243 -27.41 4.92 0.44
N MET A 244 -26.78 3.76 0.62
CA MET A 244 -27.11 2.54 -0.11
C MET A 244 -27.00 1.32 0.80
N ARG A 245 -27.84 0.30 0.54
CA ARG A 245 -27.74 -1.00 1.19
C ARG A 245 -26.52 -1.76 0.64
N GLN A 246 -25.59 -2.10 1.52
CA GLN A 246 -24.29 -2.68 1.17
C GLN A 246 -23.89 -3.80 2.13
N TRP A 247 -23.19 -4.80 1.61
CA TRP A 247 -22.40 -5.67 2.44
C TRP A 247 -21.24 -4.88 3.07
N CYS A 248 -21.00 -5.14 4.34
CA CYS A 248 -19.92 -4.55 5.10
C CYS A 248 -19.13 -5.64 5.83
N LEU A 249 -17.83 -5.43 6.01
CA LEU A 249 -16.99 -6.24 6.88
C LEU A 249 -16.61 -5.42 8.12
N ARG A 250 -16.79 -6.01 9.31
CA ARG A 250 -16.53 -5.38 10.61
C ARG A 250 -15.04 -5.33 10.95
N VAL A 251 -14.28 -4.65 10.11
CA VAL A 251 -12.83 -4.44 10.27
C VAL A 251 -12.55 -3.66 11.55
N SER A 252 -13.42 -2.74 11.92
CA SER A 252 -13.32 -1.94 13.15
C SER A 252 -13.27 -2.78 14.43
N ALA A 253 -13.86 -3.97 14.45
CA ALA A 253 -13.78 -4.90 15.57
C ALA A 253 -12.34 -5.34 15.88
N TYR A 254 -11.49 -5.35 14.88
CA TYR A 254 -10.07 -5.74 14.98
C TYR A 254 -9.13 -4.56 15.17
N ALA A 255 -9.63 -3.34 15.30
CA ALA A 255 -8.83 -2.11 15.33
C ALA A 255 -7.70 -2.16 16.36
N GLN A 256 -7.98 -2.58 17.61
CA GLN A 256 -6.95 -2.68 18.65
C GLN A 256 -5.91 -3.76 18.30
N ARG A 257 -6.34 -4.91 17.83
CA ARG A 257 -5.43 -6.01 17.44
C ARG A 257 -4.59 -5.64 16.22
N LEU A 258 -5.12 -4.84 15.30
CA LEU A 258 -4.36 -4.28 14.18
C LEU A 258 -3.27 -3.31 14.67
N LEU A 259 -3.54 -2.52 15.72
CA LEU A 259 -2.53 -1.66 16.35
C LEU A 259 -1.45 -2.49 17.09
N ASP A 260 -1.88 -3.41 17.94
CA ASP A 260 -0.98 -4.23 18.76
C ASP A 260 -0.07 -5.11 17.87
N GLY A 261 -0.57 -5.58 16.74
CA GLY A 261 0.17 -6.38 15.80
C GLY A 261 1.33 -5.64 15.12
N LEU A 262 1.27 -4.30 15.03
CA LEU A 262 2.36 -3.51 14.44
C LEU A 262 3.68 -3.61 15.21
N ASP A 263 3.62 -3.91 16.49
CA ASP A 263 4.81 -4.08 17.32
C ASP A 263 5.51 -5.44 17.11
N LYS A 264 4.85 -6.38 16.42
CA LYS A 264 5.35 -7.74 16.18
C LYS A 264 6.00 -7.93 14.80
N ILE A 265 5.93 -6.92 13.94
CA ILE A 265 6.34 -7.00 12.52
C ILE A 265 7.48 -6.04 12.20
N ASP A 266 8.34 -6.46 11.28
CA ASP A 266 9.51 -5.69 10.83
C ASP A 266 9.14 -4.85 9.58
N TRP A 267 8.37 -3.80 9.84
CA TRP A 267 7.97 -2.81 8.83
C TRP A 267 8.60 -1.46 9.16
N THR A 268 8.73 -0.59 8.15
CA THR A 268 9.28 0.75 8.40
C THR A 268 8.41 1.55 9.34
N ASP A 269 9.02 2.41 10.15
CA ASP A 269 8.30 3.27 11.10
C ASP A 269 7.28 4.16 10.41
N SER A 270 7.63 4.68 9.23
CA SER A 270 6.72 5.49 8.41
C SER A 270 5.45 4.73 8.01
N LEU A 271 5.57 3.48 7.62
CA LEU A 271 4.44 2.64 7.25
C LEU A 271 3.57 2.29 8.47
N LYS A 272 4.22 1.92 9.58
CA LYS A 272 3.51 1.66 10.85
C LYS A 272 2.74 2.90 11.32
N GLU A 273 3.34 4.08 11.22
CA GLU A 273 2.71 5.32 11.59
C GLU A 273 1.52 5.67 10.67
N THR A 274 1.66 5.41 9.38
CA THR A 274 0.55 5.55 8.43
C THR A 274 -0.64 4.67 8.82
N GLN A 275 -0.40 3.42 9.22
CA GLN A 275 -1.45 2.54 9.69
C GLN A 275 -2.02 2.97 11.05
N ARG A 276 -1.18 3.38 12.02
CA ARG A 276 -1.64 3.93 13.31
C ARG A 276 -2.57 5.12 13.11
N ASN A 277 -2.20 6.04 12.24
CA ASN A 277 -3.00 7.21 11.92
C ASN A 277 -4.31 6.85 11.23
N TRP A 278 -4.29 5.87 10.33
CA TRP A 278 -5.49 5.38 9.65
C TRP A 278 -6.46 4.70 10.62
N ILE A 279 -5.96 3.85 11.49
CA ILE A 279 -6.76 3.20 12.54
C ILE A 279 -7.26 4.24 13.54
N GLY A 280 -6.44 5.22 13.89
CA GLY A 280 -6.80 6.43 14.62
C GLY A 280 -7.44 6.15 15.97
N ARG A 281 -6.73 5.43 16.85
CA ARG A 281 -7.19 5.19 18.21
C ARG A 281 -7.25 6.49 19.01
N SER A 282 -8.39 6.76 19.60
CA SER A 282 -8.57 7.88 20.54
C SER A 282 -9.31 7.40 21.78
N GLU A 283 -8.87 7.81 22.95
CA GLU A 283 -9.54 7.57 24.20
C GLU A 283 -10.21 8.86 24.66
N GLY A 284 -11.50 8.79 24.95
CA GLY A 284 -12.26 9.93 25.34
C GLY A 284 -13.44 9.54 26.25
N THR A 285 -14.35 10.45 26.39
CA THR A 285 -15.52 10.33 27.24
C THR A 285 -16.78 10.53 26.41
N GLU A 286 -17.68 9.56 26.45
CA GLU A 286 -19.05 9.76 26.03
C GLU A 286 -19.81 10.44 27.17
N VAL A 287 -20.55 11.50 26.84
CA VAL A 287 -21.37 12.25 27.79
C VAL A 287 -22.76 12.42 27.21
N GLU A 288 -23.78 12.12 28.03
CA GLU A 288 -25.18 12.29 27.67
C GLU A 288 -25.64 13.71 27.97
N PHE A 289 -26.30 14.32 27.00
CA PHE A 289 -26.93 15.62 27.08
C PHE A 289 -28.44 15.47 26.95
N ASN A 290 -29.19 15.94 27.91
CA ASN A 290 -30.63 16.01 27.83
C ASN A 290 -31.06 17.21 26.98
N VAL A 291 -32.14 17.06 26.22
CA VAL A 291 -32.77 18.16 25.48
C VAL A 291 -33.76 18.90 26.40
N ALA A 292 -33.59 20.23 26.46
CA ALA A 292 -34.46 21.05 27.28
C ALA A 292 -35.92 20.92 26.88
N ASP A 293 -36.80 20.88 27.89
CA ASP A 293 -38.25 20.83 27.72
C ASP A 293 -38.76 19.60 26.90
N SER A 294 -37.98 18.50 26.95
CA SER A 294 -38.18 17.25 26.22
C SER A 294 -37.68 16.05 27.05
N ASP A 295 -38.17 14.87 26.73
CA ASP A 295 -37.70 13.59 27.24
C ASP A 295 -36.55 13.01 26.39
N LYS A 296 -36.14 13.73 25.34
CA LYS A 296 -35.05 13.33 24.43
C LYS A 296 -33.69 13.61 25.03
N HIS A 297 -32.75 12.81 24.65
CA HIS A 297 -31.31 12.95 24.96
C HIS A 297 -30.45 12.50 23.78
N PHE A 298 -29.22 12.89 23.78
CA PHE A 298 -28.21 12.41 22.82
C PHE A 298 -26.82 12.37 23.47
N THR A 299 -25.96 11.53 22.93
CA THR A 299 -24.61 11.32 23.46
C THR A 299 -23.59 11.99 22.54
N ILE A 300 -22.60 12.67 23.15
CA ILE A 300 -21.42 13.17 22.44
C ILE A 300 -20.16 12.39 22.87
N PHE A 301 -19.16 12.42 22.02
CA PHE A 301 -17.83 11.92 22.36
C PHE A 301 -16.82 13.07 22.35
N THR A 302 -16.00 13.17 23.39
CA THR A 302 -14.93 14.17 23.48
C THR A 302 -13.64 13.60 24.02
N THR A 303 -12.51 13.99 23.44
CA THR A 303 -11.17 13.75 23.97
C THR A 303 -10.73 14.87 24.94
N ARG A 304 -11.49 15.95 25.03
CA ARG A 304 -11.27 17.13 25.86
C ARG A 304 -12.35 17.24 26.92
N ALA A 305 -12.47 16.20 27.74
CA ALA A 305 -13.45 16.17 28.85
C ALA A 305 -13.24 17.28 29.88
N ASP A 306 -12.03 17.83 29.97
CA ASP A 306 -11.67 19.01 30.79
C ASP A 306 -12.42 20.29 30.40
N THR A 307 -12.96 20.34 29.17
CA THR A 307 -13.58 21.58 28.64
C THR A 307 -15.11 21.65 28.77
N MET A 308 -15.71 20.76 29.53
CA MET A 308 -17.17 20.71 29.69
C MET A 308 -17.82 22.00 30.19
N PHE A 309 -17.11 22.81 30.99
CA PHE A 309 -17.59 24.12 31.47
C PHE A 309 -17.53 25.23 30.42
N GLY A 310 -16.83 25.02 29.33
CA GLY A 310 -16.71 25.98 28.22
C GLY A 310 -17.62 25.68 27.03
N VAL A 311 -18.49 24.68 27.13
CA VAL A 311 -19.45 24.33 26.10
C VAL A 311 -20.51 25.41 25.99
N THR A 312 -20.56 26.12 24.87
CA THR A 312 -21.48 27.25 24.67
C THR A 312 -22.55 26.96 23.60
N PHE A 313 -22.34 25.92 22.82
CA PHE A 313 -23.34 25.38 21.87
C PHE A 313 -23.05 23.92 21.55
N MET A 314 -24.05 23.25 21.02
CA MET A 314 -23.93 21.89 20.48
C MET A 314 -24.06 21.96 18.97
N VAL A 315 -23.43 21.02 18.25
CA VAL A 315 -23.52 20.95 16.80
C VAL A 315 -23.82 19.55 16.32
N LEU A 316 -24.85 19.44 15.48
CA LEU A 316 -25.22 18.21 14.80
C LEU A 316 -24.65 18.19 13.38
N ALA A 317 -24.19 17.02 12.95
CA ALA A 317 -23.90 16.79 11.54
C ALA A 317 -25.18 16.89 10.71
N PRO A 318 -25.17 17.52 9.52
CA PRO A 318 -26.37 17.65 8.69
C PRO A 318 -27.04 16.33 8.32
N GLU A 319 -26.26 15.25 8.25
CA GLU A 319 -26.73 13.90 7.90
C GLU A 319 -27.23 13.10 9.10
N SER A 320 -27.16 13.64 10.31
CA SER A 320 -27.60 12.96 11.53
C SER A 320 -29.12 12.84 11.60
N ASP A 321 -29.60 11.66 11.99
CA ASP A 321 -31.06 11.44 12.21
C ASP A 321 -31.59 12.37 13.30
N LEU A 322 -30.77 12.82 14.24
CA LEU A 322 -31.09 13.80 15.29
C LEU A 322 -31.56 15.16 14.73
N VAL A 323 -31.15 15.52 13.50
CA VAL A 323 -31.58 16.78 12.87
C VAL A 323 -33.09 16.82 12.70
N ALA A 324 -33.67 15.73 12.18
CA ALA A 324 -35.15 15.65 12.04
C ALA A 324 -35.86 15.64 13.38
N GLU A 325 -35.27 15.00 14.39
CA GLU A 325 -35.88 14.86 15.73
C GLU A 325 -35.81 16.14 16.56
N LEU A 326 -34.77 16.93 16.42
CA LEU A 326 -34.47 18.11 17.24
C LEU A 326 -34.78 19.45 16.57
N THR A 327 -35.16 19.43 15.28
CA THR A 327 -35.58 20.64 14.57
C THR A 327 -36.99 21.01 14.97
N THR A 328 -37.16 22.23 15.51
CA THR A 328 -38.49 22.72 15.88
C THR A 328 -39.31 23.12 14.64
N PRO A 329 -40.67 23.07 14.71
CA PRO A 329 -41.50 23.48 13.58
C PRO A 329 -41.21 24.92 13.06
N LYS A 330 -40.80 25.82 13.95
CA LYS A 330 -40.45 27.20 13.60
C LYS A 330 -39.16 27.29 12.73
N GLN A 331 -38.23 26.38 12.92
CA GLN A 331 -36.92 26.37 12.23
C GLN A 331 -36.91 25.41 11.01
N LYS A 332 -37.97 24.65 10.80
CA LYS A 332 -38.02 23.59 9.79
C LYS A 332 -37.63 24.07 8.39
N GLU A 333 -38.16 25.17 7.95
CA GLU A 333 -37.92 25.71 6.61
C GLU A 333 -36.46 26.12 6.40
N GLU A 334 -35.88 26.81 7.38
CA GLU A 334 -34.46 27.22 7.30
C GLU A 334 -33.49 26.04 7.37
N VAL A 335 -33.82 25.04 8.21
CA VAL A 335 -33.04 23.80 8.29
C VAL A 335 -33.10 23.04 6.97
N GLU A 336 -34.27 22.87 6.37
CA GLU A 336 -34.43 22.20 5.07
C GLU A 336 -33.61 22.91 3.96
N LYS A 337 -33.67 24.23 3.89
CA LYS A 337 -32.82 25.01 2.95
C LYS A 337 -31.33 24.80 3.16
N TYR A 338 -30.89 24.74 4.42
CA TYR A 338 -29.51 24.50 4.76
C TYR A 338 -29.09 23.05 4.38
N LEU A 339 -29.91 22.05 4.65
CA LEU A 339 -29.64 20.67 4.26
C LEU A 339 -29.52 20.51 2.73
N ASP A 340 -30.38 21.21 1.96
CA ASP A 340 -30.28 21.22 0.50
C ASP A 340 -29.01 21.89 -0.02
N TYR A 341 -28.54 22.90 0.67
CA TYR A 341 -27.22 23.51 0.38
C TYR A 341 -26.08 22.51 0.63
N VAL A 342 -26.07 21.84 1.79
CA VAL A 342 -24.99 20.90 2.16
C VAL A 342 -24.98 19.66 1.26
N LYS A 343 -26.13 19.12 0.83
CA LYS A 343 -26.22 17.98 -0.09
C LYS A 343 -25.46 18.17 -1.40
N LYS A 344 -25.25 19.41 -1.83
CA LYS A 344 -24.52 19.77 -3.06
C LYS A 344 -23.02 19.86 -2.85
N ARG A 345 -22.52 19.71 -1.62
CA ARG A 345 -21.11 19.84 -1.24
C ARG A 345 -20.52 18.46 -0.92
N THR A 346 -19.34 18.20 -1.45
CA THR A 346 -18.60 16.97 -1.09
C THR A 346 -17.96 17.11 0.29
N GLU A 347 -17.64 16.01 0.93
CA GLU A 347 -16.91 16.00 2.21
C GLU A 347 -15.57 16.76 2.10
N ARG A 348 -14.93 16.66 0.93
CA ARG A 348 -13.70 17.42 0.63
C ARG A 348 -13.95 18.92 0.59
N ASP A 349 -14.99 19.39 -0.10
CA ASP A 349 -15.32 20.80 -0.17
C ASP A 349 -15.56 21.37 1.23
N ARG A 350 -16.20 20.57 2.10
CA ARG A 350 -16.47 20.90 3.50
C ARG A 350 -15.20 20.97 4.36
N GLN A 351 -14.17 20.17 4.04
CA GLN A 351 -12.89 20.17 4.75
C GLN A 351 -11.91 21.23 4.23
N MET A 352 -11.94 21.52 2.93
CA MET A 352 -10.99 22.44 2.27
C MET A 352 -11.47 23.89 2.30
N ASP A 353 -12.77 24.11 2.24
CA ASP A 353 -13.37 25.43 2.24
C ASP A 353 -13.64 25.86 3.69
N HIS A 354 -12.81 26.75 4.23
CA HIS A 354 -12.93 27.29 5.59
C HIS A 354 -14.15 28.20 5.77
N LYS A 355 -15.16 28.09 4.88
CA LYS A 355 -16.39 28.87 4.98
C LYS A 355 -17.23 28.42 6.17
N VAL A 356 -17.52 29.35 7.05
CA VAL A 356 -18.39 29.09 8.22
C VAL A 356 -19.85 29.17 7.82
N THR A 357 -20.57 28.07 7.95
CA THR A 357 -22.01 27.97 7.69
C THR A 357 -22.69 27.15 8.77
N GLY A 358 -23.96 27.42 9.01
CA GLY A 358 -24.77 26.64 9.95
C GLY A 358 -26.16 27.23 10.12
N VAL A 359 -27.03 26.46 10.75
CA VAL A 359 -28.41 26.87 11.07
C VAL A 359 -28.79 26.44 12.48
N PHE A 360 -29.56 27.27 13.18
CA PHE A 360 -30.08 26.91 14.51
C PHE A 360 -31.26 25.94 14.39
N SER A 361 -31.25 24.89 15.20
CA SER A 361 -32.31 23.86 15.18
C SER A 361 -33.62 24.32 15.87
N GLY A 362 -33.56 25.32 16.73
CA GLY A 362 -34.65 25.75 17.59
C GLY A 362 -34.66 25.08 18.97
N SER A 363 -33.86 24.04 19.14
CA SER A 363 -33.77 23.26 20.39
C SER A 363 -32.53 23.63 21.21
N TYR A 364 -32.59 23.31 22.49
CA TYR A 364 -31.51 23.53 23.45
C TYR A 364 -31.16 22.20 24.16
N ALA A 365 -29.89 22.00 24.44
CA ALA A 365 -29.40 20.94 25.29
C ALA A 365 -29.13 21.49 26.70
N ILE A 366 -29.11 20.63 27.70
CA ILE A 366 -28.76 20.99 29.09
C ILE A 366 -27.33 20.48 29.36
N ASN A 367 -26.42 21.39 29.71
CA ASN A 367 -25.09 20.99 30.13
C ASN A 367 -25.16 20.24 31.47
N PRO A 368 -24.76 18.97 31.56
CA PRO A 368 -24.91 18.19 32.78
C PRO A 368 -24.04 18.68 33.96
N PHE A 369 -23.07 19.56 33.69
CA PHE A 369 -22.18 20.11 34.70
C PHE A 369 -22.68 21.43 35.31
N THR A 370 -23.35 22.25 34.49
CA THR A 370 -23.78 23.60 34.88
C THR A 370 -25.30 23.77 34.99
N ASP A 371 -26.08 22.84 34.46
CA ASP A 371 -27.55 22.92 34.25
C ASP A 371 -28.00 24.04 33.33
N GLU A 372 -27.09 24.66 32.58
CA GLU A 372 -27.41 25.71 31.63
C GLU A 372 -27.98 25.18 30.32
N LYS A 373 -28.91 25.91 29.73
CA LYS A 373 -29.42 25.63 28.38
C LYS A 373 -28.47 26.16 27.32
N ILE A 374 -28.03 25.29 26.46
CA ILE A 374 -27.14 25.60 25.34
C ILE A 374 -27.78 25.29 23.98
N PRO A 375 -27.67 26.21 22.98
CA PRO A 375 -28.37 26.04 21.71
C PRO A 375 -27.78 24.88 20.90
N ILE A 376 -28.62 24.16 20.16
CA ILE A 376 -28.26 23.08 19.26
C ILE A 376 -28.26 23.63 17.84
N TRP A 377 -27.09 23.65 17.21
CA TRP A 377 -26.88 24.06 15.83
C TRP A 377 -26.69 22.85 14.90
N ILE A 378 -26.86 23.09 13.61
CA ILE A 378 -26.57 22.13 12.54
C ILE A 378 -25.52 22.80 11.65
N ALA A 379 -24.38 22.15 11.46
CA ALA A 379 -23.29 22.75 10.67
C ALA A 379 -22.48 21.70 9.92
N GLU A 380 -22.09 22.03 8.70
CA GLU A 380 -21.36 21.16 7.79
C GLU A 380 -19.92 20.80 8.21
N TYR A 381 -19.31 21.54 9.15
CA TYR A 381 -17.97 21.21 9.64
C TYR A 381 -17.95 19.98 10.57
N VAL A 382 -19.12 19.50 11.00
CA VAL A 382 -19.28 18.25 11.75
C VAL A 382 -19.68 17.15 10.80
N LEU A 383 -18.96 16.02 10.86
CA LEU A 383 -19.18 14.87 9.98
C LEU A 383 -19.93 13.76 10.73
N ALA A 384 -20.97 13.21 10.11
CA ALA A 384 -21.81 12.16 10.70
C ALA A 384 -21.03 10.86 11.03
N GLY A 385 -19.96 10.60 10.31
CA GLY A 385 -19.14 9.41 10.49
C GLY A 385 -18.11 9.51 11.63
N TYR A 386 -18.06 10.62 12.37
CA TYR A 386 -17.15 10.79 13.50
C TYR A 386 -17.95 10.86 14.80
N GLY A 387 -17.68 9.92 15.70
CA GLY A 387 -18.36 9.83 16.98
C GLY A 387 -19.85 9.48 16.84
N THR A 388 -20.69 10.28 17.47
CA THR A 388 -22.17 10.09 17.51
C THR A 388 -22.92 10.95 16.48
N GLY A 389 -22.21 11.70 15.64
CA GLY A 389 -22.80 12.70 14.74
C GLY A 389 -23.25 13.99 15.45
N ALA A 390 -22.94 14.11 16.74
CA ALA A 390 -23.14 15.32 17.56
C ALA A 390 -21.86 15.65 18.31
N ILE A 391 -21.54 16.94 18.40
CA ILE A 391 -20.39 17.42 19.18
C ILE A 391 -20.81 18.50 20.17
N MET A 392 -20.09 18.58 21.28
CA MET A 392 -20.08 19.76 22.12
C MET A 392 -19.06 20.74 21.53
N ALA A 393 -19.42 22.01 21.43
CA ALA A 393 -18.53 23.05 20.91
C ALA A 393 -17.96 23.90 22.05
N VAL A 394 -16.62 24.02 22.01
CA VAL A 394 -15.85 24.78 23.00
C VAL A 394 -15.00 25.82 22.25
N PRO A 395 -15.56 26.97 21.91
CA PRO A 395 -14.93 27.95 21.04
C PRO A 395 -13.61 28.53 21.58
N ALA A 396 -13.42 28.57 22.87
CA ALA A 396 -12.16 29.03 23.47
C ALA A 396 -10.97 28.09 23.19
N HIS A 397 -11.23 26.80 22.88
CA HIS A 397 -10.19 25.74 22.82
C HIS A 397 -10.29 24.84 21.60
N ASP A 398 -11.04 25.27 20.56
CA ASP A 398 -11.08 24.63 19.24
C ASP A 398 -11.27 25.73 18.17
N SER A 399 -10.36 25.80 17.21
CA SER A 399 -10.34 26.86 16.20
C SER A 399 -11.56 26.86 15.29
N ARG A 400 -12.15 25.72 15.00
CA ARG A 400 -13.37 25.61 14.17
C ARG A 400 -14.58 26.12 14.95
N ASP A 401 -14.72 25.73 16.22
CA ASP A 401 -15.78 26.20 17.11
C ASP A 401 -15.63 27.71 17.35
N TYR A 402 -14.39 28.20 17.45
CA TYR A 402 -14.09 29.63 17.60
C TYR A 402 -14.58 30.43 16.39
N ALA A 403 -14.24 30.00 15.18
CA ALA A 403 -14.68 30.66 13.96
C ALA A 403 -16.21 30.69 13.85
N PHE A 404 -16.86 29.56 14.21
CA PHE A 404 -18.31 29.45 14.24
C PHE A 404 -18.95 30.41 15.27
N ALA A 405 -18.42 30.43 16.49
CA ALA A 405 -18.93 31.31 17.57
C ALA A 405 -18.76 32.77 17.23
N LYS A 406 -17.62 33.19 16.64
CA LYS A 406 -17.40 34.56 16.17
C LYS A 406 -18.39 34.94 15.08
N HIS A 407 -18.64 34.05 14.11
CA HIS A 407 -19.56 34.29 12.99
C HIS A 407 -21.03 34.46 13.45
N PHE A 408 -21.48 33.65 14.39
CA PHE A 408 -22.86 33.65 14.87
C PHE A 408 -23.07 34.40 16.18
N GLY A 409 -22.04 35.08 16.71
CA GLY A 409 -22.11 35.83 17.94
C GLY A 409 -22.38 35.02 19.20
N LEU A 410 -21.86 33.77 19.25
CA LEU A 410 -22.01 32.86 20.39
C LEU A 410 -20.95 33.12 21.47
N PRO A 411 -21.23 32.81 22.76
CA PRO A 411 -20.27 33.03 23.84
C PRO A 411 -18.98 32.22 23.69
N ILE A 412 -17.86 32.81 24.12
CA ILE A 412 -16.54 32.17 24.17
C ILE A 412 -16.00 32.29 25.59
N ILE A 413 -15.84 31.19 26.27
CA ILE A 413 -15.42 31.13 27.68
C ILE A 413 -14.03 30.48 27.77
N PRO A 414 -12.97 31.27 28.08
CA PRO A 414 -11.62 30.71 28.26
C PRO A 414 -11.56 29.86 29.53
N LEU A 415 -10.92 28.68 29.42
CA LEU A 415 -10.83 27.68 30.50
C LEU A 415 -9.39 27.45 31.00
N ILE A 416 -8.42 28.13 30.44
CA ILE A 416 -7.00 28.05 30.83
C ILE A 416 -6.53 29.39 31.33
N GLU A 417 -5.86 29.41 32.49
CA GLU A 417 -5.31 30.63 33.07
C GLU A 417 -4.36 31.33 32.09
N GLY A 418 -4.58 32.65 31.89
CA GLY A 418 -3.76 33.48 31.02
C GLY A 418 -3.95 33.25 29.53
N ALA A 419 -4.88 32.38 29.09
CA ALA A 419 -5.20 32.22 27.68
C ALA A 419 -5.95 33.45 27.15
N ASP A 420 -5.38 34.10 26.14
CA ASP A 420 -6.02 35.19 25.42
C ASP A 420 -6.78 34.62 24.20
N VAL A 421 -8.11 34.69 24.27
CA VAL A 421 -9.01 34.20 23.23
C VAL A 421 -9.73 35.36 22.50
N SER A 422 -9.18 36.56 22.54
CA SER A 422 -9.78 37.73 21.89
C SER A 422 -9.74 37.63 20.36
N GLU A 423 -8.64 37.14 19.80
CA GLU A 423 -8.40 37.06 18.34
C GLU A 423 -8.40 35.62 17.80
N GLU A 424 -7.98 34.64 18.61
CA GLU A 424 -7.93 33.23 18.21
C GLU A 424 -8.21 32.30 19.40
N SER A 425 -8.49 31.03 19.14
CA SER A 425 -8.65 30.00 20.16
C SER A 425 -7.30 29.57 20.76
N TYR A 426 -7.35 29.09 21.99
CA TYR A 426 -6.21 28.46 22.65
C TYR A 426 -6.34 26.91 22.55
N ASP A 427 -5.82 26.34 21.48
CA ASP A 427 -5.99 24.92 21.17
C ASP A 427 -4.98 23.99 21.89
N ALA A 428 -3.97 24.55 22.56
CA ALA A 428 -2.98 23.77 23.31
C ALA A 428 -3.63 22.97 24.45
N LYS A 429 -3.16 21.74 24.62
CA LYS A 429 -3.67 20.81 25.65
C LYS A 429 -2.83 20.88 26.94
N GLU A 430 -2.49 22.09 27.35
CA GLU A 430 -1.63 22.36 28.51
C GLU A 430 -2.05 23.64 29.23
N GLY A 431 -1.66 23.74 30.47
CA GLY A 431 -1.97 24.87 31.34
C GLY A 431 -2.80 24.49 32.55
N ILE A 432 -3.16 25.49 33.34
CA ILE A 432 -3.99 25.37 34.56
C ILE A 432 -5.43 25.74 34.21
N VAL A 433 -6.35 24.88 34.58
CA VAL A 433 -7.78 25.06 34.32
C VAL A 433 -8.39 26.12 35.25
N CYS A 434 -9.18 27.01 34.66
CA CYS A 434 -9.96 28.05 35.34
C CYS A 434 -11.39 28.09 34.78
N ASN A 435 -12.26 28.93 35.38
CA ASN A 435 -13.67 29.09 34.97
C ASN A 435 -14.45 27.76 34.81
N SER A 436 -14.06 26.75 35.58
CA SER A 436 -14.53 25.38 35.43
C SER A 436 -15.04 24.84 36.76
N SER A 437 -16.05 25.52 37.33
CA SER A 437 -16.62 25.17 38.63
C SER A 437 -18.12 25.40 38.63
N SER A 438 -18.85 24.50 39.31
CA SER A 438 -20.27 24.61 39.60
C SER A 438 -20.53 24.11 41.02
N ALA A 439 -21.78 24.16 41.49
CA ALA A 439 -22.16 23.55 42.76
C ALA A 439 -21.96 22.03 42.82
N LYS A 440 -21.86 21.37 41.64
CA LYS A 440 -21.74 19.93 41.49
C LYS A 440 -20.28 19.44 41.45
N PHE A 441 -19.41 20.19 40.77
CA PHE A 441 -18.06 19.74 40.42
C PHE A 441 -17.14 20.93 40.09
N SER A 442 -15.86 20.78 40.35
CA SER A 442 -14.85 21.80 40.06
C SER A 442 -13.57 21.19 39.52
N LEU A 443 -13.02 21.84 38.47
CA LEU A 443 -11.74 21.52 37.86
C LEU A 443 -10.71 22.63 38.01
N ASN A 444 -11.09 23.75 38.68
CA ASN A 444 -10.20 24.92 38.83
C ASN A 444 -8.92 24.57 39.55
N GLY A 445 -7.79 25.03 39.06
CA GLY A 445 -6.46 24.81 39.66
C GLY A 445 -5.79 23.49 39.25
N LEU A 446 -6.47 22.62 38.52
CA LEU A 446 -5.90 21.39 37.97
C LEU A 446 -5.16 21.66 36.68
N THR A 447 -4.13 20.87 36.39
CA THR A 447 -3.59 20.80 35.02
C THR A 447 -4.61 20.17 34.05
N VAL A 448 -4.50 20.45 32.75
CA VAL A 448 -5.40 19.85 31.75
C VAL A 448 -5.45 18.34 31.87
N LYS A 449 -4.30 17.67 32.08
CA LYS A 449 -4.22 16.22 32.23
C LYS A 449 -4.98 15.71 33.47
N GLU A 450 -4.83 16.39 34.59
CA GLU A 450 -5.53 16.08 35.84
C GLU A 450 -7.04 16.34 35.73
N ALA A 451 -7.41 17.43 35.02
CA ALA A 451 -8.80 17.78 34.78
C ALA A 451 -9.50 16.73 33.87
N ILE A 452 -8.83 16.24 32.84
CA ILE A 452 -9.37 15.16 32.00
C ILE A 452 -9.61 13.90 32.85
N ALA A 453 -8.65 13.51 33.71
CA ALA A 453 -8.77 12.34 34.57
C ALA A 453 -9.91 12.51 35.60
N ALA A 454 -10.00 13.68 36.22
CA ALA A 454 -11.06 14.01 37.18
C ALA A 454 -12.45 13.99 36.53
N THR A 455 -12.59 14.54 35.30
CA THR A 455 -13.86 14.55 34.58
C THR A 455 -14.28 13.14 34.18
N LYS A 456 -13.36 12.30 33.68
CA LYS A 456 -13.62 10.90 33.36
C LYS A 456 -14.19 10.15 34.56
N LYS A 457 -13.56 10.34 35.73
CA LYS A 457 -14.01 9.75 36.99
C LYS A 457 -15.42 10.24 37.38
N TYR A 458 -15.63 11.57 37.37
CA TYR A 458 -16.91 12.18 37.75
C TYR A 458 -18.05 11.72 36.85
N VAL A 459 -17.86 11.76 35.50
CA VAL A 459 -18.88 11.32 34.52
C VAL A 459 -19.29 9.86 34.75
N THR A 460 -18.31 9.00 35.02
CA THR A 460 -18.57 7.57 35.27
C THR A 460 -19.30 7.36 36.61
N GLU A 461 -18.85 8.00 37.70
CA GLU A 461 -19.44 7.84 39.02
C GLU A 461 -20.85 8.42 39.13
N GLN A 462 -21.14 9.48 38.38
CA GLN A 462 -22.46 10.11 38.36
C GLN A 462 -23.42 9.51 37.31
N GLY A 463 -22.97 8.51 36.51
CA GLY A 463 -23.80 7.91 35.49
C GLY A 463 -24.14 8.85 34.32
N LEU A 464 -23.33 9.90 34.11
CA LEU A 464 -23.54 10.89 33.04
C LEU A 464 -22.98 10.41 31.68
N GLY A 465 -22.26 9.31 31.70
CA GLY A 465 -21.62 8.75 30.53
C GLY A 465 -20.56 7.72 30.89
N ARG A 466 -19.65 7.46 29.97
CA ARG A 466 -18.59 6.45 30.13
C ARG A 466 -17.30 6.83 29.42
N VAL A 467 -16.18 6.28 29.89
CA VAL A 467 -14.92 6.33 29.15
C VAL A 467 -14.99 5.35 28.00
N LYS A 468 -14.61 5.77 26.82
CA LYS A 468 -14.65 4.95 25.61
C LYS A 468 -13.41 5.13 24.77
N VAL A 469 -12.97 4.03 24.19
CA VAL A 469 -11.97 4.05 23.13
C VAL A 469 -12.68 4.03 21.80
N ASN A 470 -12.41 5.01 20.96
CA ASN A 470 -12.92 5.10 19.61
C ASN A 470 -11.78 4.92 18.60
N TYR A 471 -12.15 4.44 17.44
CA TYR A 471 -11.25 4.28 16.31
C TYR A 471 -11.80 5.04 15.11
N ARG A 472 -10.90 5.66 14.33
CA ARG A 472 -11.27 6.30 13.07
C ARG A 472 -11.54 5.27 11.98
N LEU A 473 -10.91 4.09 12.08
CA LEU A 473 -11.10 2.98 11.16
C LEU A 473 -12.57 2.60 11.09
N ARG A 474 -13.10 2.61 9.89
CA ARG A 474 -14.49 2.24 9.58
C ARG A 474 -14.56 0.83 9.03
N ASP A 475 -15.73 0.23 9.12
CA ASP A 475 -16.01 -1.04 8.46
C ASP A 475 -15.87 -0.92 6.95
N ALA A 476 -15.38 -1.97 6.31
CA ALA A 476 -15.15 -1.98 4.89
C ALA A 476 -16.49 -2.15 4.14
N ILE A 477 -16.74 -1.27 3.18
CA ILE A 477 -17.84 -1.45 2.22
C ILE A 477 -17.44 -2.55 1.26
N PHE A 478 -18.21 -3.63 1.24
CA PHE A 478 -17.84 -4.90 0.60
C PHE A 478 -18.71 -5.27 -0.61
N SER A 479 -19.63 -4.42 -1.03
CA SER A 479 -20.42 -4.61 -2.25
C SER A 479 -19.94 -3.74 -3.40
N ARG A 480 -19.98 -4.29 -4.62
CA ARG A 480 -19.74 -3.56 -5.85
C ARG A 480 -20.86 -3.87 -6.86
N GLN A 481 -21.31 -2.85 -7.56
CA GLN A 481 -22.33 -2.93 -8.59
C GLN A 481 -21.65 -3.27 -9.93
N ARG A 482 -20.99 -4.42 -9.97
CA ARG A 482 -20.17 -4.91 -11.08
C ARG A 482 -20.57 -6.33 -11.47
N TYR A 483 -20.27 -6.69 -12.70
CA TYR A 483 -20.29 -8.06 -13.18
C TYR A 483 -18.97 -8.78 -12.88
N TRP A 484 -17.83 -8.15 -13.25
CA TRP A 484 -16.51 -8.77 -13.15
C TRP A 484 -15.92 -8.64 -11.74
N GLY A 485 -16.33 -9.56 -10.89
CA GLY A 485 -15.94 -9.68 -9.49
C GLY A 485 -16.47 -10.99 -8.91
N GLU A 486 -16.02 -11.37 -7.73
CA GLU A 486 -16.48 -12.56 -7.04
C GLU A 486 -17.98 -12.43 -6.69
N PRO A 487 -18.83 -13.37 -7.13
CA PRO A 487 -20.25 -13.33 -6.73
C PRO A 487 -20.42 -13.70 -5.27
N PHE A 488 -21.37 -13.06 -4.60
CA PHE A 488 -21.76 -13.43 -3.24
C PHE A 488 -22.54 -14.74 -3.24
N PRO A 489 -22.19 -15.69 -2.39
CA PRO A 489 -22.91 -16.97 -2.28
C PRO A 489 -24.18 -16.82 -1.43
N VAL A 490 -25.06 -15.89 -1.81
CA VAL A 490 -26.19 -15.42 -1.02
C VAL A 490 -27.48 -15.42 -1.83
N TYR A 491 -28.55 -15.95 -1.25
CA TYR A 491 -29.91 -15.77 -1.72
C TYR A 491 -30.77 -15.02 -0.67
N TYR A 492 -31.84 -14.42 -1.08
CA TYR A 492 -32.73 -13.62 -0.22
C TYR A 492 -34.08 -14.29 -0.01
N LYS A 493 -34.45 -14.47 1.25
CA LYS A 493 -35.75 -14.91 1.70
C LYS A 493 -36.30 -13.89 2.68
N ASP A 494 -37.50 -13.39 2.43
CA ASP A 494 -38.15 -12.35 3.23
C ASP A 494 -37.27 -11.11 3.45
N ASP A 495 -36.54 -10.69 2.41
CA ASP A 495 -35.54 -9.61 2.41
C ASP A 495 -34.32 -9.84 3.31
N MET A 496 -34.17 -11.05 3.84
CA MET A 496 -33.00 -11.42 4.65
C MET A 496 -32.03 -12.31 3.86
N PRO A 497 -30.73 -12.14 4.01
CA PRO A 497 -29.73 -12.93 3.31
C PRO A 497 -29.52 -14.29 3.98
N TYR A 498 -29.40 -15.31 3.15
CA TYR A 498 -29.03 -16.67 3.54
C TYR A 498 -27.88 -17.17 2.67
N MET A 499 -26.98 -17.94 3.26
CA MET A 499 -25.85 -18.51 2.54
C MET A 499 -26.28 -19.78 1.79
N ILE A 500 -25.82 -19.94 0.55
CA ILE A 500 -25.93 -21.25 -0.12
C ILE A 500 -25.04 -22.26 0.61
N PRO A 501 -25.34 -23.58 0.52
CA PRO A 501 -24.49 -24.58 1.16
C PRO A 501 -23.03 -24.52 0.68
N LYS A 502 -22.09 -24.68 1.60
CA LYS A 502 -20.63 -24.60 1.27
C LYS A 502 -20.19 -25.64 0.24
N GLU A 503 -20.91 -26.77 0.18
CA GLU A 503 -20.69 -27.84 -0.77
C GLU A 503 -21.01 -27.45 -2.20
N CYS A 504 -21.82 -26.40 -2.37
CA CYS A 504 -22.22 -25.85 -3.67
C CYS A 504 -21.27 -24.75 -4.18
N LEU A 505 -20.22 -24.41 -3.43
CA LEU A 505 -19.22 -23.48 -3.87
C LEU A 505 -18.25 -24.11 -4.89
N PRO A 506 -17.78 -23.40 -5.90
CA PRO A 506 -18.04 -21.98 -6.15
C PRO A 506 -19.40 -21.70 -6.79
N LEU A 507 -20.01 -20.56 -6.43
CA LEU A 507 -21.07 -19.95 -7.21
C LEU A 507 -20.43 -19.16 -8.33
N GLU A 508 -20.59 -19.61 -9.56
CA GLU A 508 -19.93 -18.99 -10.72
C GLU A 508 -20.77 -17.86 -11.32
N LEU A 509 -20.09 -16.90 -11.98
CA LEU A 509 -20.75 -15.82 -12.70
C LEU A 509 -21.61 -16.36 -13.85
N PRO A 510 -22.86 -15.85 -14.00
CA PRO A 510 -23.73 -16.25 -15.11
C PRO A 510 -23.36 -15.52 -16.39
N GLU A 511 -23.82 -16.05 -17.52
CA GLU A 511 -23.82 -15.34 -18.80
C GLU A 511 -24.80 -14.17 -18.77
N ILE A 512 -24.37 -13.01 -19.25
CA ILE A 512 -25.20 -11.82 -19.44
C ILE A 512 -24.99 -11.21 -20.83
N ASP A 513 -25.96 -10.47 -21.31
CA ASP A 513 -25.94 -9.85 -22.65
C ASP A 513 -25.18 -8.51 -22.66
N GLU A 514 -25.23 -7.74 -21.59
CA GLU A 514 -24.53 -6.47 -21.43
C GLU A 514 -23.94 -6.32 -20.02
N TYR A 515 -22.78 -5.65 -19.92
CA TYR A 515 -22.06 -5.42 -18.65
C TYR A 515 -22.42 -4.10 -17.97
N LYS A 516 -23.48 -3.44 -18.42
CA LYS A 516 -24.04 -2.21 -17.82
C LYS A 516 -25.12 -2.54 -16.80
N PRO A 517 -25.40 -1.64 -15.85
CA PRO A 517 -26.60 -1.71 -15.03
C PRO A 517 -27.86 -1.88 -15.88
N THR A 518 -28.94 -2.43 -15.30
CA THR A 518 -30.25 -2.54 -15.93
C THR A 518 -30.88 -1.16 -16.08
N GLU A 519 -31.94 -1.08 -16.91
CA GLU A 519 -32.72 0.15 -17.11
C GLU A 519 -33.40 0.63 -15.81
N THR A 520 -33.64 -0.29 -14.88
CA THR A 520 -34.20 0.00 -13.54
C THR A 520 -33.14 0.37 -12.51
N GLY A 521 -31.84 0.37 -12.88
CA GLY A 521 -30.72 0.75 -12.02
C GLY A 521 -30.15 -0.38 -11.15
N GLU A 522 -30.55 -1.63 -11.41
CA GLU A 522 -29.95 -2.80 -10.77
C GLU A 522 -28.52 -3.03 -11.29
N PRO A 523 -27.65 -3.66 -10.49
CA PRO A 523 -26.32 -4.06 -10.96
C PRO A 523 -26.38 -4.96 -12.22
N PRO A 524 -25.28 -5.08 -12.98
CA PRO A 524 -25.26 -5.88 -14.23
C PRO A 524 -25.75 -7.32 -14.08
N LEU A 525 -25.56 -7.96 -12.92
CA LEU A 525 -26.10 -9.30 -12.64
C LEU A 525 -27.64 -9.38 -12.69
N GLY A 526 -28.32 -8.24 -12.55
CA GLY A 526 -29.78 -8.16 -12.75
C GLY A 526 -30.22 -8.53 -14.17
N ARG A 527 -29.30 -8.48 -15.17
CA ARG A 527 -29.54 -8.93 -16.55
C ARG A 527 -29.48 -10.43 -16.73
N ALA A 528 -28.94 -11.16 -15.75
CA ALA A 528 -28.79 -12.61 -15.86
C ALA A 528 -30.16 -13.31 -15.86
N LYS A 529 -30.34 -14.27 -16.75
CA LYS A 529 -31.54 -15.12 -16.83
C LYS A 529 -31.46 -16.25 -15.81
N MET A 530 -30.33 -16.90 -15.71
CA MET A 530 -30.04 -18.01 -14.78
C MET A 530 -29.40 -17.44 -13.53
N TRP A 531 -30.18 -16.83 -12.65
CA TRP A 531 -29.67 -16.20 -11.42
C TRP A 531 -30.70 -16.23 -10.28
N ALA A 532 -31.17 -17.44 -9.96
CA ALA A 532 -31.98 -17.74 -8.80
C ALA A 532 -31.50 -19.03 -8.15
N TRP A 533 -31.77 -19.22 -6.88
CA TRP A 533 -31.34 -20.37 -6.11
C TRP A 533 -32.51 -21.28 -5.74
N ASP A 534 -32.43 -22.53 -6.17
CA ASP A 534 -33.37 -23.60 -5.78
C ASP A 534 -32.82 -24.27 -4.50
N THR A 535 -33.50 -24.06 -3.39
CA THR A 535 -33.11 -24.59 -2.07
C THR A 535 -33.36 -26.08 -1.90
N GLU A 536 -34.21 -26.68 -2.72
CA GLU A 536 -34.48 -28.13 -2.68
C GLU A 536 -33.40 -28.90 -3.48
N LYS A 537 -33.04 -28.38 -4.66
CA LYS A 537 -32.07 -29.01 -5.56
C LYS A 537 -30.64 -28.53 -5.34
N ASN A 538 -30.46 -27.44 -4.55
CA ASN A 538 -29.17 -26.82 -4.31
C ASN A 538 -28.42 -26.46 -5.59
N GLN A 539 -29.09 -25.73 -6.49
CA GLN A 539 -28.54 -25.32 -7.77
C GLN A 539 -29.08 -23.97 -8.24
N VAL A 540 -28.34 -23.33 -9.15
CA VAL A 540 -28.79 -22.15 -9.86
C VAL A 540 -29.84 -22.53 -10.90
N VAL A 541 -30.93 -21.77 -10.92
CA VAL A 541 -32.04 -21.96 -11.87
C VAL A 541 -32.45 -20.63 -12.48
N SER A 542 -33.39 -20.65 -13.46
CA SER A 542 -33.91 -19.43 -14.06
C SER A 542 -34.62 -18.54 -13.02
N LYS A 543 -34.39 -17.24 -13.10
CA LYS A 543 -35.09 -16.25 -12.24
C LYS A 543 -36.58 -16.22 -12.46
N ASP A 544 -37.09 -16.69 -13.63
CA ASP A 544 -38.52 -16.79 -13.92
C ASP A 544 -39.23 -17.83 -13.00
N LEU A 545 -38.47 -18.71 -12.37
CA LEU A 545 -38.98 -19.72 -11.45
C LEU A 545 -39.09 -19.25 -10.00
N ILE A 546 -38.70 -18.01 -9.69
CA ILE A 546 -38.73 -17.47 -8.33
C ILE A 546 -40.16 -17.49 -7.81
N ASP A 547 -40.38 -18.22 -6.75
CA ASP A 547 -41.68 -18.40 -6.07
C ASP A 547 -41.69 -17.87 -4.62
N HIS A 548 -40.52 -17.45 -4.12
CA HIS A 548 -40.26 -16.99 -2.74
C HIS A 548 -40.68 -18.04 -1.67
N LYS A 549 -40.70 -19.33 -2.06
CA LYS A 549 -40.99 -20.46 -1.16
C LYS A 549 -39.83 -21.47 -1.15
N THR A 550 -39.43 -21.89 -2.34
CA THR A 550 -38.31 -22.83 -2.55
C THR A 550 -37.25 -22.27 -3.45
N ILE A 551 -37.58 -21.32 -4.34
CA ILE A 551 -36.68 -20.67 -5.28
C ILE A 551 -36.63 -19.18 -4.97
N PHE A 552 -35.42 -18.67 -4.73
CA PHE A 552 -35.19 -17.32 -4.23
C PHE A 552 -34.21 -16.56 -5.12
N PRO A 553 -34.28 -15.22 -5.15
CA PRO A 553 -33.31 -14.41 -5.88
C PRO A 553 -31.91 -14.47 -5.26
N LEU A 554 -30.88 -14.53 -6.11
CA LEU A 554 -29.47 -14.40 -5.72
C LEU A 554 -29.05 -12.93 -5.62
N GLU A 555 -28.00 -12.67 -4.84
CA GLU A 555 -27.38 -11.36 -4.72
C GLU A 555 -26.89 -10.83 -6.08
N LEU A 556 -27.19 -9.56 -6.37
CA LEU A 556 -26.82 -8.92 -7.63
C LEU A 556 -25.47 -8.17 -7.59
N ASN A 557 -24.98 -7.85 -6.40
CA ASN A 557 -23.66 -7.25 -6.23
C ASN A 557 -22.55 -8.30 -6.30
N THR A 558 -21.34 -7.85 -6.58
CA THR A 558 -20.13 -8.65 -6.46
C THR A 558 -19.21 -8.09 -5.37
N MET A 559 -18.25 -8.89 -4.93
CA MET A 559 -17.25 -8.48 -3.96
C MET A 559 -16.25 -7.50 -4.59
N PRO A 560 -15.60 -6.63 -3.79
CA PRO A 560 -14.53 -5.76 -4.30
C PRO A 560 -13.28 -6.56 -4.65
N GLY A 561 -12.40 -5.99 -5.49
CA GLY A 561 -11.14 -6.64 -5.90
C GLY A 561 -10.26 -7.04 -4.72
N PHE A 562 -10.25 -6.27 -3.63
CA PHE A 562 -9.49 -6.62 -2.45
C PHE A 562 -9.97 -7.89 -1.71
N ALA A 563 -11.13 -8.40 -2.01
CA ALA A 563 -11.60 -9.67 -1.43
C ALA A 563 -10.69 -10.84 -1.85
N GLY A 564 -10.37 -10.93 -3.14
CA GLY A 564 -9.50 -11.95 -3.68
C GLY A 564 -8.04 -11.78 -3.24
N SER A 565 -7.56 -10.54 -3.12
CA SER A 565 -6.17 -10.26 -2.77
C SER A 565 -5.88 -10.30 -1.26
N SER A 566 -6.88 -10.39 -0.39
CA SER A 566 -6.65 -10.34 1.06
C SER A 566 -6.00 -11.59 1.65
N ALA A 567 -6.21 -12.78 1.08
CA ALA A 567 -5.66 -14.03 1.60
C ALA A 567 -4.88 -14.86 0.56
N TYR A 568 -4.46 -14.25 -0.55
CA TYR A 568 -3.81 -14.96 -1.64
C TYR A 568 -2.48 -15.61 -1.24
N TYR A 569 -1.76 -15.04 -0.29
CA TYR A 569 -0.54 -15.61 0.26
C TYR A 569 -0.75 -16.98 0.91
N LEU A 570 -1.91 -17.24 1.51
CA LEU A 570 -2.27 -18.57 2.03
C LEU A 570 -2.54 -19.55 0.88
N ARG A 571 -3.23 -19.09 -0.15
CA ARG A 571 -3.56 -19.95 -1.30
C ARG A 571 -2.34 -20.39 -2.07
N TYR A 572 -1.30 -19.56 -2.18
CA TYR A 572 -0.02 -19.92 -2.78
C TYR A 572 0.67 -21.09 -2.06
N MET A 573 0.43 -21.26 -0.77
CA MET A 573 1.00 -22.38 -0.02
C MET A 573 0.44 -23.74 -0.48
N ASP A 574 -0.81 -23.75 -0.98
CA ASP A 574 -1.51 -24.98 -1.37
C ASP A 574 -2.58 -24.71 -2.45
N PRO A 575 -2.17 -24.24 -3.64
CA PRO A 575 -3.11 -23.66 -4.61
C PRO A 575 -4.03 -24.67 -5.30
N LYS A 576 -3.69 -25.96 -5.25
CA LYS A 576 -4.46 -27.03 -5.87
C LYS A 576 -5.37 -27.77 -4.88
N ASN A 577 -5.43 -27.35 -3.63
CA ASN A 577 -6.27 -27.99 -2.63
C ASN A 577 -7.76 -27.68 -2.89
N GLU A 578 -8.54 -28.71 -3.14
CA GLU A 578 -9.97 -28.57 -3.42
C GLU A 578 -10.85 -28.61 -2.17
N THR A 579 -10.29 -29.05 -1.04
CA THR A 579 -11.04 -29.29 0.21
C THR A 579 -10.82 -28.22 1.27
N ALA A 580 -9.74 -27.44 1.17
CA ALA A 580 -9.39 -26.38 2.09
C ALA A 580 -8.71 -25.22 1.36
N LEU A 581 -8.80 -24.01 1.92
CA LEU A 581 -8.04 -22.83 1.46
C LEU A 581 -6.54 -23.15 1.43
N VAL A 582 -6.06 -23.78 2.49
CA VAL A 582 -4.71 -24.26 2.68
C VAL A 582 -4.77 -25.48 3.61
N SER A 583 -3.96 -26.50 3.33
CA SER A 583 -3.83 -27.63 4.25
C SER A 583 -3.11 -27.21 5.54
N LYS A 584 -3.42 -27.87 6.64
CA LYS A 584 -2.76 -27.61 7.92
C LYS A 584 -1.24 -27.81 7.83
N ASP A 585 -0.80 -28.86 7.13
CA ASP A 585 0.64 -29.15 6.97
C ASP A 585 1.36 -28.04 6.18
N ALA A 586 0.75 -27.53 5.11
CA ALA A 586 1.34 -26.44 4.32
C ALA A 586 1.36 -25.12 5.13
N ASP A 587 0.27 -24.80 5.83
CA ASP A 587 0.19 -23.62 6.70
C ASP A 587 1.24 -23.67 7.83
N GLU A 588 1.35 -24.78 8.53
CA GLU A 588 2.33 -24.96 9.60
C GLU A 588 3.79 -24.96 9.10
N TYR A 589 4.04 -25.39 7.87
CA TYR A 589 5.37 -25.37 7.26
C TYR A 589 5.76 -23.96 6.78
N TRP A 590 4.94 -23.35 5.93
CA TRP A 590 5.23 -22.02 5.34
C TRP A 590 4.93 -20.87 6.28
N ARG A 591 3.97 -21.05 7.19
CA ARG A 591 3.54 -20.07 8.20
C ARG A 591 3.13 -18.74 7.56
N ASN A 592 3.79 -17.66 7.93
CA ASN A 592 3.59 -16.35 7.30
C ASN A 592 4.70 -16.03 6.29
N VAL A 593 4.48 -15.00 5.50
CA VAL A 593 5.45 -14.49 4.53
C VAL A 593 6.65 -13.89 5.27
N ASP A 594 7.86 -14.35 4.95
CA ASP A 594 9.09 -13.86 5.56
C ASP A 594 9.51 -12.50 5.00
N LEU A 595 9.38 -12.32 3.68
CA LEU A 595 9.65 -11.06 2.99
C LEU A 595 8.51 -10.75 2.02
N TYR A 596 7.88 -9.60 2.21
CA TYR A 596 6.84 -9.07 1.33
C TYR A 596 7.31 -7.78 0.66
N VAL A 597 7.23 -7.72 -0.66
CA VAL A 597 7.67 -6.56 -1.46
C VAL A 597 6.49 -5.97 -2.24
N GLY A 598 6.26 -4.68 -2.10
CA GLY A 598 5.17 -4.01 -2.78
C GLY A 598 5.13 -2.50 -2.56
N GLY A 599 4.23 -1.82 -3.26
CA GLY A 599 4.11 -0.36 -3.22
C GLY A 599 3.53 0.20 -1.92
N THR A 600 3.93 1.41 -1.56
CA THR A 600 3.44 2.13 -0.37
C THR A 600 1.97 2.53 -0.47
N GLU A 601 1.42 2.62 -1.67
CA GLU A 601 0.02 2.96 -1.93
C GLU A 601 -0.97 1.96 -1.32
N HIS A 602 -0.50 0.78 -0.96
CA HIS A 602 -1.30 -0.28 -0.34
C HIS A 602 -1.35 -0.23 1.19
N ALA A 603 -0.70 0.77 1.81
CA ALA A 603 -0.54 0.87 3.27
C ALA A 603 -1.87 0.89 4.03
N THR A 604 -2.87 1.62 3.54
CA THR A 604 -4.18 1.81 4.18
C THR A 604 -5.31 0.98 3.57
N GLY A 605 -5.05 0.33 2.43
CA GLY A 605 -5.99 -0.55 1.74
C GLY A 605 -5.63 -2.02 1.95
N HIS A 606 -4.99 -2.62 0.93
CA HIS A 606 -4.64 -4.04 0.90
C HIS A 606 -4.00 -4.57 2.18
N LEU A 607 -3.01 -3.86 2.75
CA LEU A 607 -2.30 -4.33 3.95
C LEU A 607 -3.19 -4.39 5.19
N ILE A 608 -4.10 -3.44 5.37
CA ILE A 608 -5.09 -3.47 6.46
C ILE A 608 -6.05 -4.65 6.26
N TYR A 609 -6.58 -4.83 5.05
CA TYR A 609 -7.53 -5.90 4.75
C TYR A 609 -6.89 -7.29 4.86
N SER A 610 -5.67 -7.48 4.39
CA SER A 610 -4.93 -8.74 4.55
C SER A 610 -4.68 -9.07 6.02
N ARG A 611 -4.29 -8.09 6.82
CA ARG A 611 -4.07 -8.29 8.26
C ARG A 611 -5.37 -8.62 9.00
N PHE A 612 -6.46 -7.92 8.67
CA PHE A 612 -7.79 -8.23 9.20
C PHE A 612 -8.22 -9.65 8.82
N TRP A 613 -8.14 -10.01 7.55
CA TRP A 613 -8.54 -11.32 7.03
C TRP A 613 -7.74 -12.44 7.69
N ASN A 614 -6.43 -12.25 7.82
CA ASN A 614 -5.56 -13.22 8.48
C ASN A 614 -5.92 -13.40 9.96
N LYS A 615 -6.19 -12.31 10.69
CA LYS A 615 -6.60 -12.38 12.10
C LYS A 615 -7.93 -13.13 12.27
N PHE A 616 -8.87 -12.91 11.36
CA PHE A 616 -10.12 -13.67 11.34
C PHE A 616 -9.88 -15.16 11.10
N LEU A 617 -9.06 -15.51 10.13
CA LEU A 617 -8.71 -16.91 9.86
C LEU A 617 -7.92 -17.54 11.00
N PHE A 618 -7.03 -16.79 11.64
CA PHE A 618 -6.33 -17.21 12.86
C PHE A 618 -7.30 -17.51 14.00
N ASP A 619 -8.24 -16.64 14.27
CA ASP A 619 -9.27 -16.84 15.31
C ASP A 619 -10.11 -18.11 15.05
N SER A 620 -10.33 -18.43 13.80
CA SER A 620 -11.11 -19.56 13.35
C SER A 620 -10.30 -20.86 13.18
N GLY A 621 -9.00 -20.83 13.43
CA GLY A 621 -8.10 -21.99 13.35
C GLY A 621 -7.67 -22.37 11.93
N TYR A 622 -7.81 -21.48 10.94
CA TYR A 622 -7.43 -21.69 9.55
C TYR A 622 -6.10 -21.03 9.14
N SER A 623 -5.47 -20.33 10.02
CA SER A 623 -4.10 -19.81 9.89
C SER A 623 -3.38 -19.97 11.22
N CYS A 624 -2.12 -20.43 11.16
CA CYS A 624 -1.32 -20.66 12.37
C CYS A 624 -0.63 -19.38 12.89
N GLU A 625 -0.67 -18.29 12.12
CA GLU A 625 -0.04 -17.02 12.48
C GLU A 625 -1.07 -15.88 12.55
N ASP A 626 -0.90 -14.98 13.52
CA ASP A 626 -1.76 -13.82 13.72
C ASP A 626 -1.47 -12.68 12.71
N GLU A 627 -0.24 -12.57 12.23
CA GLU A 627 0.19 -11.60 11.22
C GLU A 627 0.64 -12.30 9.93
N PRO A 628 0.19 -11.80 8.76
CA PRO A 628 0.48 -12.48 7.48
C PRO A 628 1.90 -12.24 6.97
N PHE A 629 2.51 -11.09 7.28
CA PHE A 629 3.76 -10.64 6.71
C PHE A 629 4.73 -10.19 7.79
N LYS A 630 5.90 -10.86 7.88
CA LYS A 630 6.92 -10.52 8.88
C LYS A 630 7.63 -9.22 8.53
N LYS A 631 8.31 -9.20 7.38
CA LYS A 631 9.06 -8.06 6.88
C LYS A 631 8.43 -7.52 5.62
N LEU A 632 8.25 -6.22 5.56
CA LEU A 632 7.77 -5.51 4.38
C LEU A 632 8.83 -4.54 3.88
N VAL A 633 9.11 -4.62 2.59
CA VAL A 633 9.95 -3.66 1.87
C VAL A 633 9.11 -2.97 0.81
N ASN A 634 9.01 -1.65 0.93
CA ASN A 634 8.35 -0.85 -0.09
C ASN A 634 9.38 -0.36 -1.10
N GLN A 635 9.24 -0.79 -2.37
CA GLN A 635 10.04 -0.23 -3.43
C GLN A 635 9.56 1.18 -3.79
N GLY A 636 10.50 2.04 -4.17
CA GLY A 636 10.22 3.32 -4.79
C GLY A 636 9.63 3.14 -6.20
N MET A 637 9.26 4.24 -6.83
CA MET A 637 8.75 4.23 -8.20
C MET A 637 9.86 4.54 -9.20
N ILE A 638 9.88 3.82 -10.32
CA ILE A 638 10.59 4.27 -11.51
C ILE A 638 9.73 5.37 -12.16
N GLN A 639 10.28 6.56 -12.25
CA GLN A 639 9.62 7.71 -12.83
C GLN A 639 9.97 7.82 -14.31
N GLY A 640 9.00 8.31 -15.10
CA GLY A 640 9.19 8.58 -16.52
C GLY A 640 9.55 10.04 -16.77
N ARG A 641 10.26 10.27 -17.84
CA ARG A 641 10.44 11.62 -18.38
C ARG A 641 9.28 11.90 -19.32
N SER A 642 8.36 12.79 -18.91
CA SER A 642 7.30 13.29 -19.76
C SER A 642 7.83 14.42 -20.63
N ASN A 643 7.37 14.47 -21.88
CA ASN A 643 7.64 15.57 -22.79
C ASN A 643 6.35 16.36 -23.05
N PHE A 644 6.49 17.65 -23.29
CA PHE A 644 5.37 18.55 -23.50
C PHE A 644 5.48 19.35 -24.78
N VAL A 645 4.36 19.48 -25.46
CA VAL A 645 4.13 20.51 -26.49
C VAL A 645 3.21 21.57 -25.88
N TYR A 646 3.32 22.79 -26.37
CA TYR A 646 2.62 23.95 -25.79
C TYR A 646 1.65 24.55 -26.81
N ARG A 647 0.35 24.37 -26.57
CA ARG A 647 -0.70 24.94 -27.42
C ARG A 647 -0.99 26.37 -27.01
N VAL A 648 -0.99 27.27 -27.98
CA VAL A 648 -1.35 28.69 -27.80
C VAL A 648 -2.86 28.80 -27.61
N GLU A 649 -3.30 29.47 -26.55
CA GLU A 649 -4.72 29.58 -26.18
C GLU A 649 -5.37 30.89 -26.61
N GLU A 650 -4.57 31.95 -26.87
CA GLU A 650 -5.07 33.29 -27.16
C GLU A 650 -4.30 33.97 -28.29
N GLY A 651 -4.89 34.99 -28.91
CA GLY A 651 -4.24 35.81 -29.95
C GLY A 651 -4.35 35.24 -31.37
N SER A 652 -3.59 35.83 -32.31
CA SER A 652 -3.59 35.47 -33.73
C SER A 652 -3.03 34.06 -34.00
N GLU A 653 -2.23 33.54 -33.09
CA GLU A 653 -1.58 32.22 -33.19
C GLU A 653 -2.33 31.12 -32.43
N LYS A 654 -3.54 31.42 -31.93
CA LYS A 654 -4.35 30.45 -31.18
C LYS A 654 -4.50 29.12 -31.90
N GLY A 655 -4.27 28.04 -31.18
CA GLY A 655 -4.33 26.65 -31.66
C GLY A 655 -3.04 26.11 -32.24
N LYS A 656 -2.03 26.96 -32.51
CA LYS A 656 -0.70 26.51 -32.92
C LYS A 656 0.10 26.00 -31.73
N PHE A 657 1.09 25.19 -32.02
CA PHE A 657 2.02 24.68 -31.02
C PHE A 657 3.33 25.45 -31.05
N VAL A 658 3.68 26.08 -29.93
CA VAL A 658 4.90 26.92 -29.84
C VAL A 658 6.02 26.13 -29.18
N SER A 659 7.24 26.23 -29.73
CA SER A 659 8.44 25.59 -29.17
C SER A 659 8.76 26.10 -27.75
N PHE A 660 9.31 25.23 -26.91
CA PHE A 660 9.57 25.47 -25.49
C PHE A 660 10.29 26.79 -25.20
N GLY A 661 11.33 27.13 -25.96
CA GLY A 661 12.09 28.37 -25.77
C GLY A 661 11.32 29.66 -26.08
N LEU A 662 10.20 29.57 -26.79
CA LEU A 662 9.36 30.70 -27.17
C LEU A 662 8.04 30.76 -26.40
N LYS A 663 7.73 29.77 -25.56
CA LYS A 663 6.42 29.61 -24.91
C LYS A 663 6.00 30.79 -24.01
N ASP A 664 6.96 31.44 -23.37
CA ASP A 664 6.69 32.56 -22.44
C ASP A 664 6.22 33.84 -23.14
N GLN A 665 6.27 33.88 -24.49
CA GLN A 665 5.74 34.94 -25.31
C GLN A 665 4.22 34.79 -25.57
N TYR A 666 3.62 33.67 -25.15
CA TYR A 666 2.24 33.31 -25.42
C TYR A 666 1.56 32.79 -24.15
N THR A 667 0.24 32.90 -24.09
CA THR A 667 -0.56 32.12 -23.14
C THR A 667 -0.69 30.70 -23.67
N THR A 668 -0.13 29.70 -22.94
CA THR A 668 -0.04 28.33 -23.44
C THR A 668 -0.59 27.31 -22.46
N THR A 669 -1.10 26.21 -23.00
CA THR A 669 -1.43 25.00 -22.24
C THR A 669 -0.42 23.90 -22.58
N PRO A 670 0.29 23.33 -21.59
CA PRO A 670 1.17 22.18 -21.82
C PRO A 670 0.33 20.92 -22.08
N ILE A 671 0.71 20.15 -23.08
CA ILE A 671 0.08 18.91 -23.45
C ILE A 671 1.15 17.82 -23.51
N HIS A 672 0.92 16.71 -22.83
CA HIS A 672 1.82 15.56 -22.86
C HIS A 672 1.90 14.97 -24.26
N VAL A 673 3.09 14.62 -24.68
CA VAL A 673 3.38 14.00 -25.99
C VAL A 673 4.13 12.69 -25.78
N ASP A 674 3.86 11.71 -26.67
CA ASP A 674 4.48 10.38 -26.60
C ASP A 674 6.00 10.50 -26.66
N VAL A 675 6.68 9.90 -25.70
CA VAL A 675 8.14 9.93 -25.61
C VAL A 675 8.84 9.28 -26.82
N ASN A 676 8.14 8.39 -27.54
CA ASN A 676 8.70 7.70 -28.71
C ASN A 676 8.80 8.59 -29.96
N ILE A 677 8.12 9.74 -29.97
CA ILE A 677 8.19 10.72 -31.08
C ILE A 677 9.00 11.97 -30.72
N VAL A 678 9.77 11.89 -29.62
CA VAL A 678 10.68 12.95 -29.18
C VAL A 678 12.09 12.38 -29.04
N SER A 679 13.06 13.01 -29.67
CA SER A 679 14.48 12.61 -29.57
C SER A 679 15.34 13.81 -29.21
N ALA A 680 16.13 13.70 -28.12
CA ALA A 680 16.95 14.80 -27.59
C ALA A 680 16.18 16.13 -27.47
N ASP A 681 14.97 16.06 -26.92
CA ASP A 681 14.02 17.15 -26.78
C ASP A 681 13.42 17.71 -28.08
N ILE A 682 13.75 17.18 -29.22
CA ILE A 682 13.24 17.60 -30.52
C ILE A 682 12.06 16.70 -30.92
N LEU A 683 10.93 17.34 -31.24
CA LEU A 683 9.72 16.66 -31.68
C LEU A 683 9.86 16.23 -33.15
N ASP A 684 9.51 14.98 -33.43
CA ASP A 684 9.19 14.54 -34.81
C ASP A 684 7.80 15.06 -35.18
N ILE A 685 7.76 16.13 -35.94
CA ILE A 685 6.52 16.83 -36.29
C ILE A 685 5.58 15.95 -37.13
N GLU A 686 6.13 15.16 -38.05
CA GLU A 686 5.30 14.29 -38.92
C GLU A 686 4.73 13.12 -38.14
N ALA A 687 5.53 12.55 -37.19
CA ALA A 687 5.03 11.54 -36.29
C ALA A 687 3.96 12.11 -35.34
N PHE A 688 4.11 13.35 -34.87
CA PHE A 688 3.11 14.01 -34.02
C PHE A 688 1.78 14.24 -34.78
N LYS A 689 1.82 14.69 -36.02
CA LYS A 689 0.62 14.84 -36.83
C LYS A 689 -0.08 13.50 -37.09
N ALA A 690 0.69 12.43 -37.23
CA ALA A 690 0.16 11.07 -37.43
C ALA A 690 -0.33 10.41 -36.14
N TRP A 691 0.11 10.89 -34.96
CA TRP A 691 -0.17 10.28 -33.66
C TRP A 691 -1.65 10.33 -33.27
N ARG A 692 -2.31 11.48 -33.58
CA ARG A 692 -3.75 11.64 -33.27
C ARG A 692 -4.47 12.37 -34.43
N PRO A 693 -5.71 11.99 -34.74
CA PRO A 693 -6.52 12.65 -35.76
C PRO A 693 -6.63 14.16 -35.55
N ASP A 694 -6.74 14.62 -34.29
CA ASP A 694 -6.89 16.03 -33.92
C ASP A 694 -5.66 16.87 -34.27
N TYR A 695 -4.50 16.23 -34.44
CA TYR A 695 -3.22 16.91 -34.71
C TYR A 695 -2.78 16.83 -36.19
N GLN A 696 -3.58 16.20 -37.04
CA GLN A 696 -3.23 15.99 -38.44
C GLN A 696 -2.89 17.29 -39.21
N ASN A 697 -3.56 18.38 -38.86
CA ASN A 697 -3.34 19.70 -39.41
C ASN A 697 -2.66 20.69 -38.45
N ALA A 698 -1.91 20.17 -37.50
CA ALA A 698 -1.23 21.02 -36.49
C ALA A 698 -0.20 21.93 -37.14
N GLU A 699 -0.20 23.21 -36.75
CA GLU A 699 0.78 24.21 -37.10
C GLU A 699 1.73 24.50 -35.96
N PHE A 700 2.99 24.82 -36.25
CA PHE A 700 4.05 24.96 -35.27
C PHE A 700 4.75 26.31 -35.38
N ILE A 701 5.09 26.88 -34.25
CA ILE A 701 6.00 28.04 -34.13
C ILE A 701 7.34 27.46 -33.66
N LEU A 702 8.29 27.43 -34.61
CA LEU A 702 9.57 26.76 -34.46
C LEU A 702 10.64 27.65 -33.88
N GLU A 703 11.60 27.04 -33.23
CA GLU A 703 12.82 27.64 -32.70
C GLU A 703 14.01 27.09 -33.51
N ASN A 704 14.70 27.97 -34.24
CA ASN A 704 15.82 27.60 -35.12
C ASN A 704 15.46 26.47 -36.12
N GLY A 705 14.25 26.47 -36.64
CA GLY A 705 13.77 25.46 -37.61
C GLY A 705 13.37 24.13 -37.00
N GLN A 706 13.38 23.99 -35.67
CA GLN A 706 13.00 22.78 -34.96
C GLN A 706 11.94 23.07 -33.91
N TYR A 707 11.16 22.05 -33.53
CA TYR A 707 10.26 22.13 -32.37
C TYR A 707 10.93 21.48 -31.15
N LYS A 708 11.19 22.28 -30.13
CA LYS A 708 11.76 21.81 -28.88
C LYS A 708 10.67 21.61 -27.85
N CYS A 709 10.58 20.40 -27.27
CA CYS A 709 9.66 20.04 -26.21
C CYS A 709 10.18 20.52 -24.85
N GLY A 710 9.26 20.85 -23.93
CA GLY A 710 9.56 20.86 -22.52
C GLY A 710 9.57 19.45 -21.94
N TRP A 711 10.03 19.30 -20.69
CA TRP A 711 10.04 18.02 -20.02
C TRP A 711 9.90 18.15 -18.50
N ALA A 712 9.40 17.08 -17.88
CA ALA A 712 9.36 16.91 -16.42
C ALA A 712 9.52 15.45 -16.06
N ILE A 713 10.03 15.20 -14.86
CA ILE A 713 10.04 13.84 -14.29
C ILE A 713 8.74 13.63 -13.54
N GLU A 714 7.99 12.64 -13.96
CA GLU A 714 6.65 12.33 -13.44
C GLU A 714 6.49 10.82 -13.22
N LYS A 715 5.39 10.43 -12.60
CA LYS A 715 5.00 9.02 -12.51
C LYS A 715 4.91 8.43 -13.93
N MET A 716 5.54 7.26 -14.12
CA MET A 716 5.43 6.54 -15.38
C MET A 716 4.00 5.97 -15.54
N SER A 717 3.28 6.45 -16.53
CA SER A 717 1.92 6.01 -16.82
C SER A 717 1.52 6.26 -18.27
N LYS A 718 0.53 5.52 -18.76
CA LYS A 718 -0.02 5.68 -20.11
C LYS A 718 -0.59 7.07 -20.35
N SER A 719 -1.26 7.66 -19.35
CA SER A 719 -1.86 8.98 -19.48
C SER A 719 -0.84 10.10 -19.60
N MET A 720 0.39 9.86 -19.16
CA MET A 720 1.52 10.78 -19.30
C MET A 720 2.36 10.51 -20.55
N PHE A 721 2.04 9.46 -21.34
CA PHE A 721 2.77 9.07 -22.57
C PHE A 721 4.29 8.93 -22.37
N ASN A 722 4.71 8.55 -21.17
CA ASN A 722 6.13 8.44 -20.75
C ASN A 722 6.54 6.99 -20.44
N VAL A 723 5.77 6.01 -20.91
CA VAL A 723 6.02 4.59 -20.62
C VAL A 723 7.16 4.06 -21.49
N VAL A 724 8.10 3.35 -20.82
CA VAL A 724 9.17 2.56 -21.46
C VAL A 724 8.81 1.08 -21.36
N ASN A 725 8.78 0.39 -22.49
CA ASN A 725 8.44 -1.03 -22.56
C ASN A 725 9.66 -1.90 -22.25
N PRO A 726 9.59 -2.81 -21.26
CA PRO A 726 10.70 -3.69 -20.91
C PRO A 726 11.09 -4.65 -22.04
N ASP A 727 10.17 -5.04 -22.92
CA ASP A 727 10.48 -5.91 -24.08
C ASP A 727 11.54 -5.29 -24.99
N MET A 728 11.45 -3.99 -25.26
CA MET A 728 12.41 -3.27 -26.10
C MET A 728 13.80 -3.23 -25.45
N ILE A 729 13.84 -3.08 -24.14
CA ILE A 729 15.10 -3.06 -23.38
C ILE A 729 15.74 -4.45 -23.36
N VAL A 730 14.95 -5.50 -23.10
CA VAL A 730 15.43 -6.89 -23.11
C VAL A 730 15.95 -7.29 -24.50
N GLU A 731 15.24 -6.92 -25.55
CA GLU A 731 15.66 -7.23 -26.91
C GLU A 731 16.97 -6.56 -27.29
N LYS A 732 17.16 -5.30 -26.88
CA LYS A 732 18.37 -4.53 -27.22
C LYS A 732 19.56 -4.85 -26.35
N TYR A 733 19.37 -5.04 -25.05
CA TYR A 733 20.43 -5.12 -24.04
C TYR A 733 20.50 -6.45 -23.28
N GLY A 734 19.42 -7.22 -23.29
CA GLY A 734 19.27 -8.45 -22.51
C GLY A 734 18.57 -8.25 -21.15
N ALA A 735 18.01 -9.35 -20.63
CA ALA A 735 17.31 -9.37 -19.35
C ALA A 735 18.26 -9.13 -18.16
N ASP A 736 19.45 -9.74 -18.18
CA ASP A 736 20.42 -9.56 -17.11
C ASP A 736 20.90 -8.10 -17.02
N THR A 737 21.02 -7.42 -18.16
CA THR A 737 21.35 -5.98 -18.19
C THR A 737 20.21 -5.15 -17.57
N LEU A 738 18.96 -5.44 -17.91
CA LEU A 738 17.79 -4.77 -17.32
C LEU A 738 17.76 -4.96 -15.79
N ARG A 739 17.94 -6.19 -15.32
CA ARG A 739 17.95 -6.54 -13.90
C ARG A 739 19.03 -5.75 -13.14
N LEU A 740 20.24 -5.71 -13.66
CA LEU A 740 21.32 -4.94 -13.06
C LEU A 740 21.04 -3.44 -13.07
N TYR A 741 20.56 -2.92 -14.18
CA TYR A 741 20.35 -1.49 -14.34
C TYR A 741 19.26 -0.96 -13.39
N GLU A 742 18.14 -1.65 -13.25
CA GLU A 742 17.11 -1.27 -12.32
C GLU A 742 17.59 -1.22 -10.86
N MET A 743 18.46 -2.14 -10.48
CA MET A 743 19.06 -2.15 -9.15
C MET A 743 20.20 -1.11 -9.01
N PHE A 744 20.86 -0.76 -10.09
CA PHE A 744 21.96 0.21 -10.11
C PHE A 744 21.50 1.67 -10.02
N LEU A 745 20.28 1.98 -10.48
CA LEU A 745 19.71 3.32 -10.48
C LEU A 745 19.69 4.01 -9.11
N GLY A 746 19.64 3.26 -8.03
CA GLY A 746 19.63 3.78 -6.66
C GLY A 746 19.06 2.79 -5.66
N PRO A 747 18.94 3.18 -4.39
CA PRO A 747 18.33 2.34 -3.35
C PRO A 747 16.91 1.89 -3.72
N VAL A 748 16.55 0.65 -3.39
CA VAL A 748 15.25 0.05 -3.76
C VAL A 748 14.06 0.88 -3.28
N GLU A 749 14.14 1.43 -2.09
CA GLU A 749 13.04 2.18 -1.44
C GLU A 749 12.84 3.60 -2.00
N GLN A 750 13.79 4.11 -2.78
CA GLN A 750 13.74 5.47 -3.32
C GLN A 750 13.16 5.49 -4.74
N SER A 751 12.32 6.47 -5.01
CA SER A 751 11.88 6.77 -6.38
C SER A 751 13.04 7.37 -7.19
N LYS A 752 13.12 7.01 -8.48
CA LYS A 752 14.23 7.37 -9.35
C LYS A 752 13.78 7.50 -10.81
N PRO A 753 14.34 8.45 -11.54
CA PRO A 753 14.00 8.62 -12.96
C PRO A 753 14.65 7.50 -13.80
N TRP A 754 13.92 7.03 -14.79
CA TRP A 754 14.45 6.16 -15.82
C TRP A 754 15.25 6.97 -16.85
N ASP A 755 16.48 6.53 -17.13
CA ASP A 755 17.31 7.05 -18.21
C ASP A 755 17.87 5.89 -19.05
N THR A 756 17.33 5.70 -20.25
CA THR A 756 17.73 4.62 -21.15
C THR A 756 19.22 4.72 -21.53
N ASN A 757 19.82 5.92 -21.53
CA ASN A 757 21.21 6.10 -21.89
C ASN A 757 22.18 5.52 -20.84
N GLY A 758 21.75 5.44 -19.58
CA GLY A 758 22.57 4.88 -18.47
C GLY A 758 22.76 3.36 -18.52
N ILE A 759 21.93 2.64 -19.25
CA ILE A 759 21.92 1.17 -19.30
C ILE A 759 23.18 0.58 -19.97
N ASP A 760 23.81 1.32 -20.86
CA ASP A 760 25.04 0.90 -21.56
C ASP A 760 26.18 0.57 -20.60
N GLY A 761 26.25 1.24 -19.46
CA GLY A 761 27.24 0.98 -18.43
C GLY A 761 27.15 -0.45 -17.89
N CYS A 762 25.94 -0.88 -17.56
CA CYS A 762 25.66 -2.24 -17.08
C CYS A 762 25.91 -3.29 -18.18
N HIS A 763 25.53 -3.00 -19.40
CA HIS A 763 25.76 -3.91 -20.53
C HIS A 763 27.27 -4.13 -20.80
N ARG A 764 28.06 -3.05 -20.79
CA ARG A 764 29.54 -3.14 -20.92
C ARG A 764 30.16 -3.89 -19.74
N PHE A 765 29.63 -3.69 -18.53
CA PHE A 765 30.09 -4.44 -17.36
C PHE A 765 29.87 -5.95 -17.55
N LEU A 766 28.71 -6.40 -18.00
CA LEU A 766 28.44 -7.83 -18.25
C LEU A 766 29.38 -8.41 -19.32
N LYS A 767 29.73 -7.67 -20.35
CA LYS A 767 30.75 -8.08 -21.32
C LYS A 767 32.11 -8.27 -20.68
N LYS A 768 32.52 -7.35 -19.80
CA LYS A 768 33.78 -7.49 -19.05
C LYS A 768 33.75 -8.69 -18.11
N PHE A 769 32.65 -8.88 -17.41
CA PHE A 769 32.43 -10.02 -16.52
C PHE A 769 32.53 -11.33 -17.30
N TRP A 770 31.84 -11.43 -18.44
CA TRP A 770 31.93 -12.58 -19.33
C TRP A 770 33.38 -12.88 -19.77
N ASN A 771 34.08 -11.89 -20.26
CA ASN A 771 35.46 -12.04 -20.72
C ASN A 771 36.42 -12.51 -19.59
N LEU A 772 36.24 -11.97 -18.39
CA LEU A 772 37.02 -12.38 -17.24
C LEU A 772 36.73 -13.83 -16.84
N CYS A 773 35.49 -14.19 -16.64
CA CYS A 773 35.11 -15.50 -16.13
C CYS A 773 35.24 -16.62 -17.18
N SER A 774 34.94 -16.35 -18.45
CA SER A 774 35.14 -17.33 -19.53
C SER A 774 36.61 -17.69 -19.76
N SER A 775 37.54 -16.82 -19.39
CA SER A 775 38.98 -17.12 -19.45
C SER A 775 39.38 -18.29 -18.56
N ALA A 776 38.66 -18.57 -17.53
CA ALA A 776 38.87 -19.74 -16.63
C ALA A 776 38.49 -21.07 -17.30
N CYS A 777 37.67 -21.05 -18.32
CA CYS A 777 37.21 -22.26 -19.03
C CYS A 777 38.29 -22.83 -19.96
N ASP A 778 39.22 -22.00 -20.39
CA ASP A 778 40.30 -22.35 -21.33
C ASP A 778 41.61 -22.70 -20.62
N CYS A 779 41.65 -22.78 -19.31
CA CYS A 779 42.88 -22.98 -18.53
C CYS A 779 43.03 -24.44 -18.05
N ASP A 780 44.00 -25.17 -18.60
CA ASP A 780 44.38 -26.56 -18.21
C ASP A 780 45.17 -26.64 -16.88
N ALA A 781 45.57 -25.55 -16.30
CA ALA A 781 46.33 -25.51 -15.07
C ALA A 781 45.67 -24.65 -13.97
N ALA A 782 45.46 -25.27 -12.81
CA ALA A 782 45.10 -24.55 -11.59
C ALA A 782 46.25 -23.61 -11.20
N THR A 783 46.08 -22.30 -11.41
CA THR A 783 46.98 -21.29 -10.88
C THR A 783 46.52 -20.95 -9.46
N ASP A 784 47.43 -20.98 -8.49
CA ASP A 784 47.09 -20.57 -7.12
C ASP A 784 46.65 -19.09 -7.10
N PRO A 785 45.67 -18.73 -6.25
CA PRO A 785 45.25 -17.35 -6.13
C PRO A 785 46.35 -16.51 -5.46
N THR A 786 46.54 -15.31 -5.97
CA THR A 786 47.46 -14.36 -5.32
C THR A 786 46.78 -13.73 -4.07
N PRO A 787 47.57 -13.19 -3.12
CA PRO A 787 46.98 -12.46 -1.98
C PRO A 787 46.05 -11.33 -2.40
N GLU A 788 46.36 -10.64 -3.50
CA GLU A 788 45.50 -9.58 -4.06
C GLU A 788 44.20 -10.12 -4.62
N ASN A 789 44.22 -11.30 -5.28
CA ASN A 789 43.00 -11.96 -5.76
C ASN A 789 42.11 -12.33 -4.58
N LEU A 790 42.67 -12.93 -3.54
CA LEU A 790 41.94 -13.32 -2.32
C LEU A 790 41.31 -12.10 -1.64
N LYS A 791 42.08 -11.01 -1.52
CA LYS A 791 41.59 -9.76 -0.94
C LYS A 791 40.40 -9.20 -1.72
N SER A 792 40.51 -9.05 -3.03
CA SER A 792 39.47 -8.52 -3.89
C SER A 792 38.20 -9.36 -3.81
N VAL A 793 38.30 -10.70 -3.84
CA VAL A 793 37.15 -11.60 -3.82
C VAL A 793 36.51 -11.65 -2.44
N HIS A 794 37.25 -11.76 -1.34
CA HIS A 794 36.67 -11.78 0.00
C HIS A 794 36.03 -10.44 0.39
N LYS A 795 36.58 -9.32 -0.08
CA LYS A 795 35.96 -8.01 0.06
C LYS A 795 34.61 -7.95 -0.66
N LEU A 796 34.54 -8.52 -1.86
CA LEU A 796 33.27 -8.61 -2.60
C LEU A 796 32.27 -9.50 -1.89
N ILE A 797 32.67 -10.70 -1.42
CA ILE A 797 31.77 -11.62 -0.69
C ILE A 797 31.12 -10.89 0.50
N LYS A 798 31.96 -10.26 1.32
CA LYS A 798 31.50 -9.51 2.50
C LYS A 798 30.51 -8.40 2.11
N LYS A 799 30.89 -7.57 1.14
CA LYS A 799 30.10 -6.43 0.71
C LYS A 799 28.75 -6.85 0.13
N VAL A 800 28.73 -7.79 -0.79
CA VAL A 800 27.49 -8.26 -1.44
C VAL A 800 26.57 -8.97 -0.44
N SER A 801 27.13 -9.80 0.45
CA SER A 801 26.34 -10.48 1.48
C SER A 801 25.63 -9.48 2.41
N GLN A 802 26.35 -8.47 2.88
CA GLN A 802 25.78 -7.42 3.73
C GLN A 802 24.78 -6.55 2.99
N ASP A 803 25.06 -6.19 1.75
CA ASP A 803 24.21 -5.33 0.93
C ASP A 803 22.88 -6.02 0.57
N ILE A 804 22.89 -7.32 0.27
CA ILE A 804 21.65 -8.06 -0.01
C ILE A 804 20.73 -8.07 1.22
N GLU A 805 21.27 -8.34 2.40
CA GLU A 805 20.46 -8.32 3.65
C GLU A 805 19.86 -6.94 3.94
N GLN A 806 20.48 -5.87 3.45
CA GLN A 806 20.04 -4.48 3.63
C GLN A 806 19.30 -3.90 2.40
N PHE A 807 19.09 -4.68 1.35
CA PHE A 807 18.53 -4.22 0.06
C PHE A 807 19.34 -3.08 -0.59
N SER A 808 20.64 -3.01 -0.34
CA SER A 808 21.58 -2.03 -0.92
C SER A 808 22.19 -2.54 -2.22
N TYR A 809 21.36 -2.94 -3.18
CA TYR A 809 21.82 -3.59 -4.42
C TYR A 809 22.64 -2.70 -5.33
N ASN A 810 22.39 -1.39 -5.34
CA ASN A 810 23.17 -0.44 -6.12
C ASN A 810 24.66 -0.44 -5.72
N THR A 811 24.94 -0.55 -4.42
CA THR A 811 26.33 -0.65 -3.93
C THR A 811 26.95 -2.02 -4.17
N SER A 812 26.15 -3.09 -4.19
CA SER A 812 26.61 -4.41 -4.64
C SER A 812 27.11 -4.40 -6.08
N ILE A 813 26.33 -3.79 -6.99
CA ILE A 813 26.70 -3.73 -8.41
C ILE A 813 27.98 -2.91 -8.61
N SER A 814 28.11 -1.80 -7.90
CA SER A 814 29.36 -1.03 -7.88
C SER A 814 30.55 -1.87 -7.38
N ALA A 815 30.36 -2.66 -6.33
CA ALA A 815 31.38 -3.55 -5.80
C ALA A 815 31.77 -4.65 -6.80
N PHE A 816 30.83 -5.21 -7.55
CA PHE A 816 31.09 -6.14 -8.65
C PHE A 816 31.97 -5.47 -9.73
N MET A 817 31.62 -4.26 -10.13
CA MET A 817 32.39 -3.52 -11.15
C MET A 817 33.82 -3.28 -10.71
N ILE A 818 34.03 -2.89 -9.45
CA ILE A 818 35.36 -2.68 -8.87
C ILE A 818 36.16 -4.00 -8.85
N CYS A 819 35.60 -5.07 -8.33
CA CYS A 819 36.25 -6.37 -8.24
C CYS A 819 36.66 -6.94 -9.61
N VAL A 820 35.77 -6.84 -10.61
CA VAL A 820 36.05 -7.28 -11.98
C VAL A 820 37.17 -6.47 -12.59
N ASN A 821 37.26 -5.17 -12.35
CA ASN A 821 38.38 -4.33 -12.82
C ASN A 821 39.68 -4.72 -12.11
N GLU A 822 39.67 -4.93 -10.81
CA GLU A 822 40.83 -5.35 -10.02
C GLU A 822 41.36 -6.70 -10.51
N LEU A 823 40.50 -7.73 -10.60
CA LEU A 823 40.91 -9.06 -11.05
C LEU A 823 41.38 -9.09 -12.51
N SER A 824 40.81 -8.23 -13.37
CA SER A 824 41.25 -8.07 -14.75
C SER A 824 42.68 -7.45 -14.83
N GLN A 825 42.96 -6.42 -14.01
CA GLN A 825 44.29 -5.81 -13.90
C GLN A 825 45.31 -6.78 -13.32
N GLN A 826 44.88 -7.58 -12.32
CA GLN A 826 45.69 -8.63 -11.71
C GLN A 826 45.90 -9.84 -12.63
N LYS A 827 45.24 -9.89 -13.79
CA LYS A 827 45.22 -11.01 -14.72
C LYS A 827 44.87 -12.34 -14.05
N CYS A 828 43.90 -12.31 -13.15
CA CYS A 828 43.43 -13.47 -12.43
C CYS A 828 42.87 -14.55 -13.38
N LYS A 829 43.45 -15.78 -13.25
CA LYS A 829 42.99 -16.98 -13.98
C LYS A 829 42.65 -18.12 -13.03
N ASN A 830 42.61 -17.86 -11.73
CA ASN A 830 42.24 -18.89 -10.75
C ASN A 830 40.75 -19.24 -10.89
N LYS A 831 40.45 -20.49 -11.21
CA LYS A 831 39.08 -20.98 -11.45
C LYS A 831 38.16 -20.79 -10.23
N GLU A 832 38.68 -21.10 -9.02
CA GLU A 832 37.86 -21.00 -7.80
C GLU A 832 37.49 -19.55 -7.48
N MET A 833 38.39 -18.60 -7.71
CA MET A 833 38.07 -17.17 -7.52
C MET A 833 36.99 -16.70 -8.52
N LEU A 834 37.17 -17.08 -9.80
CA LEU A 834 36.22 -16.71 -10.85
C LEU A 834 34.86 -17.44 -10.69
N LYS A 835 34.88 -18.70 -10.25
CA LYS A 835 33.66 -19.43 -9.87
C LYS A 835 32.90 -18.74 -8.74
N THR A 836 33.62 -18.26 -7.73
CA THR A 836 33.02 -17.47 -6.64
C THR A 836 32.29 -16.23 -7.16
N LEU A 837 32.87 -15.52 -8.13
CA LEU A 837 32.19 -14.38 -8.77
C LEU A 837 30.90 -14.80 -9.46
N VAL A 838 30.89 -15.94 -10.14
CA VAL A 838 29.70 -16.48 -10.81
C VAL A 838 28.59 -16.80 -9.80
N ILE A 839 28.94 -17.39 -8.67
CA ILE A 839 27.98 -17.65 -7.58
C ILE A 839 27.38 -16.34 -7.03
N LEU A 840 28.23 -15.34 -6.78
CA LEU A 840 27.81 -14.06 -6.21
C LEU A 840 26.91 -13.25 -7.16
N ILE A 841 27.18 -13.29 -8.47
CA ILE A 841 26.39 -12.53 -9.46
C ILE A 841 25.05 -13.22 -9.81
N ALA A 842 24.94 -14.52 -9.56
CA ALA A 842 23.78 -15.32 -9.97
C ALA A 842 22.43 -14.74 -9.52
N PRO A 843 22.24 -14.22 -8.29
CA PRO A 843 20.99 -13.56 -7.91
C PRO A 843 20.66 -12.33 -8.76
N PHE A 844 21.67 -11.57 -9.18
CA PHE A 844 21.52 -10.32 -9.95
C PHE A 844 21.34 -10.56 -11.44
N ALA A 845 22.15 -11.47 -12.01
CA ALA A 845 22.22 -11.79 -13.43
C ALA A 845 22.24 -13.32 -13.63
N PRO A 846 21.08 -13.97 -13.48
CA PRO A 846 21.01 -15.44 -13.45
C PRO A 846 21.35 -16.13 -14.76
N HIS A 847 21.08 -15.52 -15.90
CA HIS A 847 21.32 -16.16 -17.19
C HIS A 847 22.82 -16.27 -17.50
N ILE A 848 23.56 -15.20 -17.38
CA ILE A 848 25.02 -15.22 -17.59
C ILE A 848 25.72 -16.13 -16.57
N ALA A 849 25.22 -16.13 -15.34
CA ALA A 849 25.76 -16.98 -14.28
C ALA A 849 25.58 -18.47 -14.55
N GLU A 850 24.38 -18.88 -15.00
CA GLU A 850 24.13 -20.29 -15.37
C GLU A 850 25.01 -20.74 -16.54
N GLU A 851 25.16 -19.90 -17.56
CA GLU A 851 25.99 -20.22 -18.71
C GLU A 851 27.47 -20.41 -18.34
N LEU A 852 28.01 -19.46 -17.56
CA LEU A 852 29.38 -19.57 -17.06
C LEU A 852 29.57 -20.75 -16.12
N TRP A 853 28.59 -21.08 -15.29
CA TRP A 853 28.60 -22.25 -14.40
C TRP A 853 28.73 -23.55 -15.20
N GLU A 854 27.91 -23.72 -16.25
CA GLU A 854 27.98 -24.87 -17.16
C GLU A 854 29.34 -24.92 -17.91
N MET A 855 29.78 -23.78 -18.42
CA MET A 855 31.09 -23.68 -19.14
C MET A 855 32.27 -24.04 -18.25
N MET A 856 32.19 -23.77 -16.96
CA MET A 856 33.24 -24.16 -15.98
C MET A 856 33.16 -25.64 -15.62
N GLY A 857 32.24 -26.42 -16.19
CA GLY A 857 32.09 -27.86 -15.96
C GLY A 857 31.44 -28.23 -14.65
N GLU A 858 30.80 -27.26 -13.99
CA GLU A 858 30.07 -27.49 -12.75
C GLU A 858 28.72 -28.19 -13.02
N GLN A 859 28.28 -29.01 -12.07
CA GLN A 859 27.04 -29.78 -12.21
C GLN A 859 25.83 -29.05 -11.59
N GLY A 860 24.65 -29.27 -12.16
CA GLY A 860 23.41 -28.67 -11.67
C GLY A 860 23.28 -27.17 -11.97
N SER A 861 22.37 -26.52 -11.29
CA SER A 861 22.14 -25.08 -11.41
C SER A 861 23.01 -24.28 -10.43
N VAL A 862 23.52 -23.13 -10.86
CA VAL A 862 24.22 -22.20 -9.97
C VAL A 862 23.34 -21.72 -8.83
N CYS A 863 22.02 -21.69 -8.99
CA CYS A 863 21.09 -21.30 -7.94
C CYS A 863 21.02 -22.28 -6.76
N ASP A 864 21.52 -23.51 -6.92
CA ASP A 864 21.64 -24.52 -5.87
C ASP A 864 23.06 -24.60 -5.28
N SER A 865 23.99 -23.78 -5.76
CA SER A 865 25.32 -23.67 -5.19
C SER A 865 25.27 -23.02 -3.81
N GLN A 866 26.25 -23.33 -2.96
CA GLN A 866 26.33 -22.72 -1.64
C GLN A 866 26.87 -21.29 -1.73
N TRP A 867 26.18 -20.36 -1.06
CA TRP A 867 26.68 -18.98 -0.93
C TRP A 867 28.03 -18.95 -0.21
N PRO A 868 29.04 -18.26 -0.78
CA PRO A 868 30.38 -18.26 -0.21
C PRO A 868 30.46 -17.43 1.08
N THR A 869 31.37 -17.82 1.95
CA THR A 869 31.70 -17.08 3.17
C THR A 869 33.01 -16.31 2.97
N TRP A 870 33.13 -15.15 3.61
CA TRP A 870 34.41 -14.42 3.62
C TRP A 870 35.24 -14.77 4.84
N ASP A 871 36.54 -14.59 4.69
CA ASP A 871 37.51 -14.74 5.78
C ASP A 871 38.18 -13.39 6.06
N GLU A 872 38.06 -12.91 7.28
CA GLU A 872 38.60 -11.62 7.72
C GLU A 872 40.13 -11.51 7.57
N GLN A 873 40.84 -12.64 7.60
CA GLN A 873 42.30 -12.63 7.41
C GLN A 873 42.77 -12.04 6.06
N TYR A 874 41.93 -12.21 5.00
CA TYR A 874 42.20 -11.66 3.67
C TYR A 874 41.82 -10.18 3.52
N LEU A 875 41.07 -9.63 4.48
CA LEU A 875 40.62 -8.24 4.48
C LEU A 875 41.58 -7.29 5.22
N VAL A 876 42.57 -7.83 5.90
CA VAL A 876 43.57 -7.03 6.61
C VAL A 876 44.38 -6.23 5.59
N GLU A 877 44.36 -4.91 5.70
CA GLU A 877 45.15 -4.04 4.85
C GLU A 877 46.62 -4.17 5.29
N SER A 878 47.41 -4.79 4.45
CA SER A 878 48.85 -4.84 4.69
C SER A 878 49.53 -3.49 4.45
N GLN A 879 48.85 -2.61 3.70
CA GLN A 879 49.38 -1.27 3.40
C GLN A 879 48.23 -0.23 3.46
N VAL A 880 48.58 0.95 3.91
CA VAL A 880 47.67 2.11 4.03
C VAL A 880 48.22 3.24 3.16
N LYS A 881 47.40 3.90 2.35
CA LYS A 881 47.73 5.13 1.66
C LYS A 881 47.45 6.32 2.54
N LEU A 882 48.45 7.14 2.80
CA LEU A 882 48.31 8.40 3.52
C LEU A 882 48.52 9.58 2.57
N GLY A 883 47.59 10.53 2.59
CA GLY A 883 47.76 11.78 1.91
C GLY A 883 48.81 12.65 2.61
N ILE A 884 49.81 13.14 1.91
CA ILE A 884 50.87 14.01 2.47
C ILE A 884 50.50 15.46 2.18
N ALA A 885 50.30 16.22 3.25
CA ALA A 885 49.95 17.63 3.19
C ALA A 885 51.00 18.52 3.80
N PHE A 886 51.13 19.73 3.29
CA PHE A 886 51.96 20.80 3.79
C PHE A 886 51.09 22.01 4.13
N ASN A 887 51.14 22.44 5.38
CA ASN A 887 50.29 23.53 5.89
C ASN A 887 48.83 23.36 5.52
N GLY A 888 48.29 22.11 5.65
CA GLY A 888 46.89 21.78 5.37
C GLY A 888 46.52 21.58 3.90
N LYS A 889 47.48 21.71 2.95
CA LYS A 889 47.25 21.47 1.53
C LYS A 889 47.82 20.12 1.12
N ALA A 890 47.02 19.17 0.72
CA ALA A 890 47.45 17.87 0.20
C ALA A 890 48.26 18.03 -1.09
N ARG A 891 49.36 17.27 -1.21
CA ARG A 891 50.29 17.39 -2.31
C ARG A 891 50.53 16.08 -3.07
N PHE A 892 50.69 14.96 -2.35
CA PHE A 892 50.89 13.65 -2.93
C PHE A 892 50.46 12.58 -1.92
N GLU A 893 50.50 11.30 -2.33
CA GLU A 893 50.17 10.15 -1.48
C GLU A 893 51.44 9.28 -1.32
N MET A 894 51.56 8.66 -0.15
CA MET A 894 52.57 7.62 0.15
C MET A 894 51.88 6.39 0.74
N GLN A 895 52.47 5.22 0.44
CA GLN A 895 52.03 3.93 1.00
C GLN A 895 52.91 3.54 2.17
N PHE A 896 52.28 3.07 3.24
CA PHE A 896 52.94 2.58 4.44
C PHE A 896 52.37 1.23 4.83
N ALA A 897 53.14 0.41 5.56
CA ALA A 897 52.59 -0.77 6.21
C ALA A 897 51.47 -0.35 7.17
N ALA A 898 50.40 -1.14 7.23
CA ALA A 898 49.20 -0.79 8.04
C ALA A 898 49.51 -0.72 9.54
N ASP A 899 50.55 -1.39 9.99
CA ASP A 899 51.08 -1.45 11.34
C ASP A 899 52.30 -0.52 11.56
N ALA A 900 52.66 0.30 10.56
CA ALA A 900 53.75 1.25 10.69
C ALA A 900 53.47 2.26 11.82
N ASP A 901 54.40 2.43 12.72
CA ASP A 901 54.31 3.41 13.79
C ASP A 901 54.51 4.86 13.26
N ASN A 902 54.05 5.80 14.04
CA ASN A 902 54.07 7.20 13.64
C ASN A 902 55.49 7.70 13.35
N LYS A 903 56.51 7.14 14.03
CA LYS A 903 57.88 7.52 13.84
C LYS A 903 58.42 7.05 12.50
N THR A 904 58.14 5.81 12.13
CA THR A 904 58.50 5.23 10.83
C THR A 904 57.82 6.01 9.68
N ILE A 905 56.55 6.38 9.86
CA ILE A 905 55.81 7.18 8.88
C ILE A 905 56.41 8.57 8.72
N GLU A 906 56.73 9.23 9.82
CA GLU A 906 57.36 10.56 9.83
C GLU A 906 58.74 10.56 9.14
N GLU A 907 59.57 9.61 9.52
CA GLU A 907 60.93 9.48 8.93
C GLU A 907 60.88 9.23 7.42
N ALA A 908 59.97 8.34 6.98
CA ALA A 908 59.83 8.03 5.56
C ALA A 908 59.28 9.21 4.76
N VAL A 909 58.30 9.95 5.30
CA VAL A 909 57.74 11.14 4.63
C VAL A 909 58.79 12.26 4.54
N LEU A 910 59.53 12.48 5.60
CA LEU A 910 60.56 13.51 5.58
C LEU A 910 61.78 13.15 4.68
N ALA A 911 62.03 11.87 4.45
CA ALA A 911 63.08 11.40 3.53
C ALA A 911 62.65 11.38 2.05
N ASP A 912 61.34 11.51 1.76
CA ASP A 912 60.84 11.46 0.38
C ASP A 912 61.25 12.73 -0.39
N GLU A 913 61.84 12.53 -1.59
CA GLU A 913 62.29 13.64 -2.46
C GLU A 913 61.18 14.63 -2.81
N ARG A 914 59.92 14.16 -2.91
CA ARG A 914 58.76 15.02 -3.19
C ARG A 914 58.46 15.90 -1.98
N ALA A 915 58.60 15.39 -0.76
CA ALA A 915 58.44 16.16 0.47
C ALA A 915 59.50 17.21 0.64
N GLN A 916 60.74 16.90 0.33
CA GLN A 916 61.87 17.79 0.42
C GLN A 916 61.71 19.09 -0.38
N LYS A 917 61.05 19.02 -1.55
CA LYS A 917 60.69 20.19 -2.36
C LYS A 917 59.80 21.20 -1.65
N TYR A 918 59.01 20.77 -0.69
CA TYR A 918 58.10 21.61 0.08
C TYR A 918 58.70 22.07 1.41
N ILE A 919 59.74 21.39 1.87
CA ILE A 919 60.42 21.62 3.14
C ILE A 919 61.67 22.51 2.92
N ASP A 920 62.30 22.46 1.73
CA ASP A 920 63.53 23.17 1.41
C ASP A 920 63.50 24.66 1.80
N GLY A 921 64.46 25.05 2.62
CA GLY A 921 64.54 26.40 3.16
C GLY A 921 63.54 26.78 4.27
N LYS A 922 62.79 25.84 4.79
CA LYS A 922 61.75 26.05 5.83
C LYS A 922 62.11 25.27 7.11
N GLN A 923 61.66 25.83 8.24
CA GLN A 923 61.73 25.14 9.52
C GLN A 923 60.48 24.32 9.75
N ILE A 924 60.59 22.99 10.02
CA ILE A 924 59.49 22.12 10.38
C ILE A 924 59.07 22.45 11.82
N MET A 925 57.84 22.90 12.00
CA MET A 925 57.26 23.22 13.29
C MET A 925 56.61 22.01 13.95
N LYS A 926 55.91 21.18 13.17
CA LYS A 926 55.21 20.02 13.67
C LYS A 926 54.84 19.08 12.51
N VAL A 927 54.89 17.78 12.77
CA VAL A 927 54.29 16.75 11.90
C VAL A 927 53.06 16.16 12.60
N ILE A 928 51.92 16.21 11.96
CA ILE A 928 50.66 15.71 12.48
C ILE A 928 50.26 14.50 11.66
N ILE A 929 50.23 13.33 12.28
CA ILE A 929 49.83 12.09 11.66
C ILE A 929 48.40 11.75 12.11
N VAL A 930 47.47 11.73 11.18
CA VAL A 930 46.10 11.25 11.41
C VAL A 930 46.06 9.81 10.91
N PRO A 931 45.90 8.82 11.80
CA PRO A 931 45.94 7.40 11.45
C PRO A 931 45.02 7.06 10.30
N LYS A 932 45.52 6.29 9.34
CA LYS A 932 44.79 5.82 8.14
C LYS A 932 44.21 6.92 7.23
N ARG A 933 44.65 8.17 7.41
CA ARG A 933 44.10 9.29 6.65
C ARG A 933 45.16 10.20 6.00
N MET A 934 45.99 10.82 6.79
CA MET A 934 46.94 11.79 6.26
C MET A 934 48.11 12.09 7.21
N VAL A 935 49.16 12.62 6.61
CA VAL A 935 50.27 13.26 7.34
C VAL A 935 50.33 14.75 6.95
N ASN A 936 50.21 15.63 7.89
CA ASN A 936 50.29 17.09 7.65
C ASN A 936 51.58 17.66 8.27
N ILE A 937 52.47 18.18 7.43
CA ILE A 937 53.72 18.83 7.84
C ILE A 937 53.46 20.32 7.92
N VAL A 938 53.58 20.85 9.13
CA VAL A 938 53.52 22.29 9.37
C VAL A 938 54.91 22.88 9.35
N CYS A 939 55.18 23.71 8.34
CA CYS A 939 56.49 24.33 8.14
C CYS A 939 56.33 25.86 7.96
N LYS A 940 57.31 26.61 8.45
CA LYS A 940 57.36 28.09 8.39
C LYS A 940 58.61 28.59 7.69
#